data_38287c8445eacbad9b7817de7c3ef359
#
_entry.id   38287c8445eacbad9b7817de7c3ef359
#
_cell.length_a   1.000
_cell.length_b   1.000
_cell.length_c   1.000
_cell.angle_alpha   90.00
_cell.angle_beta   90.00
_cell.angle_gamma   90.00
#
_symmetry.space_group_name_H-M   'P 1'
#
loop_
_entity.id
_entity.type
_entity.pdbx_description
1 polymer ?
#
loop_
_entity_poly.entity_id
_entity_poly.type
_entity_poly.pdbx_seq_one_letter_code
_entity_poly.pdbx_strand_id
1 'polypeptide(L)'
;MRRNILFAAILAMISAISANAQIRGLRQVELKDWQFSKDGISWEDVTIPHSYNAEDGHSKAYYRGDATYKTEFRVNDAKADHFLVFEGAAQKAIVKVNGVQVADHRGGYTAFPVNITEAIKKGINEVEVICDNRRDLDIIPVESDFNKNGGLHNPVFLVQMEKAYFSPESYGLYRLRVEAPEVAPNKVATVVKTKVMNTSNRGITVNVRTQLIEADGSLGYQADRKVDIKAFSDYDYRHEFVVSGLHLWNGVKDPYLYTVRVELFEGKRMLDIAETKVGYRYYHMDPENGFYLNGKPYPLRGVAMHQDMDGKATALTHDDYRRDYRMIKELGANFLRLAHYPHNDFSYQQADSLGIIVQTEIPWVNVCGVNARQAYFNNIHDQMEEMINNLFNHPSICFWGMWNELDSWGNNDSLQGGFDADAVIYQTGKLYEFAKSLDPWRNVGVSDDSAVKRPGYTDLKVDYLSENRYNGWYYDADNLDAFSKDMEVIHKKMGVTNVSEYGAGINPFSHVWDPARVKKDDACHFEEFGNMFHESYWRQILKMPWLNFTSAWVLFDFPVSGRQEGYMDSDNGETFKENPARKHMNDKGLVTRDRQTKKDVFYFYKSLWNKSETTVYFTSRRLKYFPAGEDLHLKVYSNAKTLTLYQNGRQVERMKGSGESTRVIWQFAPLRLKTDQDTFKVVADDGTTDEITLSRLR
;
A
#
# COMPACT_ATOMS: atom_id res chain seq x y z
N MET A 1 45.98 -14.01 21.42
CA MET A 1 45.72 -12.57 21.70
C MET A 1 44.90 -11.96 20.56
N ARG A 2 43.63 -12.22 20.49
CA ARG A 2 42.61 -11.55 19.63
C ARG A 2 41.23 -12.10 19.98
N ARG A 3 40.77 -11.84 21.24
CA ARG A 3 39.41 -12.24 21.67
C ARG A 3 38.76 -11.30 22.71
N ASN A 4 39.28 -10.08 22.90
CA ASN A 4 38.80 -9.16 23.95
C ASN A 4 38.51 -7.72 23.48
N ILE A 5 38.03 -7.53 22.25
CA ILE A 5 37.66 -6.17 21.77
C ILE A 5 36.14 -6.06 21.45
N LEU A 6 35.34 -7.08 21.74
CA LEU A 6 33.90 -7.06 21.42
C LEU A 6 32.97 -6.72 22.61
N PHE A 7 33.49 -6.36 23.78
CA PHE A 7 32.69 -6.12 24.99
C PHE A 7 32.54 -4.65 25.40
N ALA A 8 33.20 -3.70 24.75
CA ALA A 8 33.16 -2.27 25.10
C ALA A 8 32.21 -1.41 24.24
N ALA A 9 31.55 -1.98 23.20
CA ALA A 9 30.68 -1.23 22.29
C ALA A 9 29.18 -1.26 22.67
N ILE A 10 28.80 -1.99 23.70
CA ILE A 10 27.37 -2.19 24.07
C ILE A 10 26.85 -1.13 25.04
N LEU A 11 27.71 -0.29 25.64
CA LEU A 11 27.30 0.72 26.64
C LEU A 11 27.22 2.17 26.10
N ALA A 12 27.46 2.41 24.80
CA ALA A 12 27.47 3.76 24.22
C ALA A 12 26.38 4.00 23.15
N MET A 13 25.36 3.15 23.06
CA MET A 13 24.24 3.32 22.12
C MET A 13 22.91 3.71 22.77
N ILE A 14 22.94 4.55 23.79
CA ILE A 14 21.71 5.14 24.36
C ILE A 14 21.39 6.52 23.74
N SER A 15 22.11 6.96 22.75
CA SER A 15 21.89 8.30 22.14
C SER A 15 21.89 8.28 20.63
N ALA A 16 21.01 7.51 20.03
CA ALA A 16 20.46 7.78 18.71
C ALA A 16 19.14 7.01 18.60
N ILE A 17 18.08 7.53 19.18
CA ILE A 17 16.71 7.10 18.87
C ILE A 17 16.46 7.58 17.45
N SER A 18 16.76 6.73 16.47
CA SER A 18 16.35 6.96 15.10
C SER A 18 14.83 6.93 15.06
N ALA A 19 14.24 7.82 14.27
CA ALA A 19 12.81 8.08 14.16
C ALA A 19 11.94 6.92 13.59
N ASN A 20 12.39 5.68 13.69
CA ASN A 20 11.78 4.50 13.07
C ASN A 20 11.39 3.42 14.08
N ALA A 21 10.82 3.82 15.18
CA ALA A 21 10.70 2.93 16.30
C ALA A 21 9.26 2.67 16.70
N GLN A 22 8.71 1.50 16.45
CA GLN A 22 7.29 1.29 16.58
C GLN A 22 6.81 0.30 17.62
N ILE A 23 7.38 -0.84 17.81
CA ILE A 23 7.06 -1.69 18.93
C ILE A 23 8.18 -1.49 19.94
N ARG A 24 7.91 -0.82 21.09
CA ARG A 24 9.09 -0.51 21.86
C ARG A 24 8.81 -0.48 23.32
N GLY A 25 9.10 -1.59 23.89
CA GLY A 25 9.63 -1.64 25.23
C GLY A 25 11.06 -1.09 25.24
N LEU A 26 11.57 -0.72 26.41
CA LEU A 26 12.94 -0.23 26.58
C LEU A 26 14.02 -1.26 26.16
N ARG A 27 13.63 -2.51 25.87
CA ARG A 27 14.54 -3.62 25.55
C ARG A 27 13.96 -4.47 24.44
N GLN A 28 14.32 -4.14 23.19
CA GLN A 28 13.98 -4.95 22.02
C GLN A 28 15.21 -5.24 21.19
N VAL A 29 15.16 -6.36 20.48
CA VAL A 29 16.19 -6.79 19.52
C VAL A 29 15.48 -7.31 18.27
N GLU A 30 15.85 -6.80 17.11
CA GLU A 30 15.42 -7.36 15.83
C GLU A 30 16.19 -8.66 15.56
N LEU A 31 15.47 -9.75 15.30
CA LEU A 31 16.02 -11.04 14.91
C LEU A 31 16.17 -11.05 13.39
N LYS A 32 17.34 -10.67 12.87
CA LYS A 32 17.56 -10.48 11.43
C LYS A 32 18.02 -11.72 10.72
N ASP A 33 18.90 -12.49 11.33
CA ASP A 33 19.61 -13.59 10.70
C ASP A 33 18.94 -14.91 11.05
N TRP A 34 18.56 -15.67 10.03
CA TRP A 34 17.83 -16.91 10.17
C TRP A 34 18.43 -18.00 9.28
N GLN A 35 18.26 -19.23 9.66
CA GLN A 35 18.41 -20.39 8.78
C GLN A 35 17.05 -20.72 8.17
N PHE A 36 17.03 -21.01 6.88
CA PHE A 36 15.82 -21.26 6.09
C PHE A 36 15.90 -22.61 5.39
N SER A 37 14.78 -23.34 5.32
CA SER A 37 14.67 -24.58 4.58
C SER A 37 13.25 -24.79 4.04
N LYS A 38 13.13 -25.22 2.77
CA LYS A 38 11.86 -25.65 2.14
C LYS A 38 11.56 -27.14 2.38
N ASP A 39 12.55 -27.96 2.70
CA ASP A 39 12.44 -29.43 2.78
C ASP A 39 12.79 -29.99 4.16
N GLY A 40 13.22 -29.15 5.10
CA GLY A 40 13.69 -29.53 6.43
C GLY A 40 15.06 -30.25 6.44
N ILE A 41 15.71 -30.37 5.29
CA ILE A 41 16.98 -31.10 5.10
C ILE A 41 18.09 -30.13 4.67
N SER A 42 17.81 -29.34 3.64
CA SER A 42 18.72 -28.36 3.06
C SER A 42 18.50 -27.01 3.71
N TRP A 43 19.52 -26.47 4.37
CA TRP A 43 19.45 -25.21 5.10
C TRP A 43 20.36 -24.15 4.49
N GLU A 44 19.89 -22.92 4.40
CA GLU A 44 20.65 -21.75 3.97
C GLU A 44 20.48 -20.58 4.94
N ASP A 45 21.49 -19.73 5.05
CA ASP A 45 21.42 -18.51 5.84
C ASP A 45 20.67 -17.43 5.07
N VAL A 46 19.67 -16.84 5.68
CA VAL A 46 18.87 -15.74 5.12
C VAL A 46 18.76 -14.58 6.11
N THR A 47 18.59 -13.38 5.55
CA THR A 47 18.27 -12.18 6.33
C THR A 47 16.83 -11.77 6.05
N ILE A 48 16.01 -11.57 7.10
CA ILE A 48 14.64 -11.09 6.93
C ILE A 48 14.62 -9.54 6.83
N PRO A 49 13.69 -8.98 6.07
CA PRO A 49 12.55 -9.59 5.35
C PRO A 49 12.99 -10.57 4.26
N HIS A 50 12.37 -11.76 4.24
CA HIS A 50 12.66 -12.81 3.26
C HIS A 50 11.37 -13.46 2.75
N SER A 51 11.26 -13.63 1.44
CA SER A 51 10.20 -14.41 0.79
C SER A 51 10.81 -15.54 -0.04
N TYR A 52 10.36 -16.75 0.20
CA TYR A 52 10.82 -17.89 -0.59
C TYR A 52 10.23 -17.92 -2.01
N ASN A 53 9.40 -16.93 -2.36
CA ASN A 53 8.90 -16.70 -3.72
C ASN A 53 9.56 -15.51 -4.43
N ALA A 54 10.66 -15.01 -3.91
CA ALA A 54 11.33 -13.84 -4.49
C ALA A 54 11.76 -14.08 -5.96
N GLU A 55 12.20 -15.30 -6.29
CA GLU A 55 12.72 -15.64 -7.61
C GLU A 55 11.68 -16.31 -8.53
N ASP A 56 10.68 -17.01 -7.97
CA ASP A 56 9.75 -17.83 -8.76
C ASP A 56 8.41 -17.11 -9.10
N GLY A 57 8.23 -15.88 -8.66
CA GLY A 57 7.01 -15.10 -8.89
C GLY A 57 6.63 -14.90 -10.36
N HIS A 58 7.60 -14.98 -11.29
CA HIS A 58 7.37 -14.90 -12.74
C HIS A 58 7.06 -16.26 -13.40
N SER A 59 6.86 -17.32 -12.62
CA SER A 59 6.65 -18.64 -13.18
C SER A 59 5.17 -18.92 -13.46
N LYS A 60 4.89 -19.89 -14.32
CA LYS A 60 3.54 -20.40 -14.53
C LYS A 60 2.92 -20.94 -13.24
N ALA A 61 3.75 -21.50 -12.37
CA ALA A 61 3.38 -21.99 -11.06
C ALA A 61 4.55 -21.70 -10.07
N TYR A 62 4.35 -20.78 -9.14
CA TYR A 62 5.29 -20.52 -8.06
C TYR A 62 5.10 -21.51 -6.90
N TYR A 63 6.12 -21.65 -6.05
CA TYR A 63 6.09 -22.57 -4.92
C TYR A 63 4.95 -22.23 -3.96
N ARG A 64 4.14 -23.25 -3.66
CA ARG A 64 3.08 -23.19 -2.66
C ARG A 64 3.24 -24.37 -1.71
N GLY A 65 3.74 -24.08 -0.53
CA GLY A 65 4.09 -25.10 0.47
C GLY A 65 4.52 -24.46 1.77
N ASP A 66 4.82 -25.31 2.73
CA ASP A 66 5.44 -24.90 3.98
C ASP A 66 6.96 -24.78 3.84
N ALA A 67 7.53 -23.87 4.59
CA ALA A 67 8.96 -23.69 4.73
C ALA A 67 9.30 -23.26 6.17
N THR A 68 10.47 -23.65 6.65
CA THR A 68 10.88 -23.48 8.03
C THR A 68 12.00 -22.46 8.16
N TYR A 69 11.84 -21.56 9.10
CA TYR A 69 12.85 -20.60 9.55
C TYR A 69 13.29 -20.92 10.95
N LYS A 70 14.59 -20.84 11.27
CA LYS A 70 15.15 -21.02 12.61
C LYS A 70 16.17 -19.95 12.93
N THR A 71 16.13 -19.48 14.19
CA THR A 71 17.20 -18.64 14.73
C THR A 71 17.33 -18.85 16.23
N GLU A 72 18.42 -18.39 16.79
CA GLU A 72 18.68 -18.44 18.23
C GLU A 72 18.73 -17.04 18.82
N PHE A 73 18.24 -16.91 20.05
CA PHE A 73 18.37 -15.70 20.84
C PHE A 73 18.76 -15.99 22.29
N ARG A 74 19.36 -15.00 22.94
CA ARG A 74 19.81 -15.15 24.34
C ARG A 74 18.88 -14.41 25.28
N VAL A 75 18.41 -15.10 26.32
CA VAL A 75 17.66 -14.55 27.45
C VAL A 75 18.56 -14.49 28.68
N ASN A 76 18.69 -13.30 29.27
CA ASN A 76 19.47 -13.10 30.49
C ASN A 76 18.62 -13.23 31.76
N ASP A 77 17.37 -12.77 31.71
CA ASP A 77 16.39 -12.84 32.79
C ASP A 77 15.11 -13.55 32.33
N ALA A 78 15.03 -14.86 32.53
CA ALA A 78 13.86 -15.67 32.19
C ALA A 78 12.65 -15.47 33.12
N LYS A 79 12.77 -14.60 34.12
CA LYS A 79 11.63 -14.22 34.99
C LYS A 79 10.89 -13.00 34.44
N ALA A 80 11.49 -12.25 33.54
CA ALA A 80 10.82 -11.18 32.82
C ALA A 80 9.86 -11.75 31.81
N ASP A 81 8.85 -10.98 31.44
CA ASP A 81 7.93 -11.37 30.38
C ASP A 81 8.58 -11.08 29.02
N HIS A 82 8.42 -12.02 28.09
CA HIS A 82 9.03 -11.92 26.76
C HIS A 82 8.00 -12.16 25.68
N PHE A 83 8.14 -11.39 24.61
CA PHE A 83 7.31 -11.51 23.42
C PHE A 83 8.17 -11.61 22.17
N LEU A 84 7.73 -12.40 21.21
CA LEU A 84 8.11 -12.23 19.81
C LEU A 84 7.03 -11.39 19.14
N VAL A 85 7.42 -10.39 18.37
CA VAL A 85 6.49 -9.57 17.62
C VAL A 85 6.83 -9.68 16.16
N PHE A 86 5.90 -10.24 15.39
CA PHE A 86 5.98 -10.40 13.95
C PHE A 86 5.25 -9.23 13.30
N GLU A 87 5.88 -8.51 12.39
CA GLU A 87 5.20 -7.48 11.59
C GLU A 87 4.46 -8.06 10.38
N GLY A 88 4.54 -9.39 10.19
CA GLY A 88 3.82 -10.17 9.18
C GLY A 88 4.57 -11.44 8.82
N ALA A 89 3.82 -12.54 8.64
CA ALA A 89 4.35 -13.85 8.26
C ALA A 89 3.30 -14.61 7.43
N ALA A 90 3.61 -14.94 6.19
CA ALA A 90 2.57 -15.34 5.23
C ALA A 90 2.54 -16.83 4.90
N GLN A 91 1.34 -17.38 4.68
CA GLN A 91 -0.04 -16.92 4.97
C GLN A 91 -0.50 -17.41 6.34
N LYS A 92 0.08 -18.52 6.77
CA LYS A 92 -0.07 -19.14 8.08
C LYS A 92 1.30 -19.27 8.72
N ALA A 93 1.41 -18.96 10.01
CA ALA A 93 2.65 -19.07 10.76
C ALA A 93 2.46 -19.90 12.03
N ILE A 94 3.16 -21.03 12.12
CA ILE A 94 3.27 -21.82 13.35
C ILE A 94 4.58 -21.44 14.02
N VAL A 95 4.52 -20.91 15.23
CA VAL A 95 5.70 -20.47 16.00
C VAL A 95 5.97 -21.45 17.13
N LYS A 96 7.21 -21.93 17.21
CA LYS A 96 7.70 -22.76 18.32
C LYS A 96 8.92 -22.13 18.97
N VAL A 97 9.00 -22.23 20.30
CA VAL A 97 10.16 -21.82 21.08
C VAL A 97 10.65 -23.01 21.90
N ASN A 98 11.92 -23.38 21.75
CA ASN A 98 12.50 -24.58 22.38
C ASN A 98 11.67 -25.87 22.11
N GLY A 99 11.08 -25.97 20.93
CA GLY A 99 10.22 -27.09 20.51
C GLY A 99 8.77 -27.05 21.00
N VAL A 100 8.41 -26.05 21.83
CA VAL A 100 7.02 -25.85 22.31
C VAL A 100 6.28 -24.92 21.34
N GLN A 101 5.14 -25.32 20.81
CA GLN A 101 4.31 -24.47 19.99
C GLN A 101 3.67 -23.37 20.88
N VAL A 102 3.91 -22.11 20.48
CA VAL A 102 3.44 -20.92 21.21
C VAL A 102 2.42 -20.10 20.42
N ALA A 103 2.33 -20.29 19.09
CA ALA A 103 1.32 -19.65 18.25
C ALA A 103 0.96 -20.48 16.99
N ASP A 104 -0.26 -20.27 16.48
CA ASP A 104 -0.78 -20.66 15.15
C ASP A 104 -1.53 -19.43 14.62
N HIS A 105 -0.83 -18.56 13.89
CA HIS A 105 -1.40 -17.34 13.33
C HIS A 105 -1.88 -17.56 11.90
N ARG A 106 -3.06 -17.02 11.56
CA ARG A 106 -3.76 -17.22 10.29
C ARG A 106 -4.13 -15.89 9.66
N GLY A 107 -3.29 -15.40 8.79
CA GLY A 107 -3.35 -14.13 8.10
C GLY A 107 -1.93 -13.65 7.80
N GLY A 108 -1.64 -13.37 6.53
CA GLY A 108 -0.25 -13.18 6.12
C GLY A 108 0.29 -11.75 6.28
N TYR A 109 -0.59 -10.76 6.47
CA TYR A 109 -0.24 -9.37 6.19
C TYR A 109 -0.32 -8.44 7.39
N THR A 110 -0.84 -8.92 8.51
CA THR A 110 -1.00 -8.15 9.75
C THR A 110 0.08 -8.49 10.76
N ALA A 111 0.40 -7.54 11.62
CA ALA A 111 1.34 -7.77 12.71
C ALA A 111 0.64 -8.43 13.92
N PHE A 112 1.37 -9.33 14.61
CA PHE A 112 0.88 -10.04 15.78
C PHE A 112 1.97 -10.27 16.82
N PRO A 113 1.68 -10.10 18.12
CA PRO A 113 2.55 -10.46 19.22
C PRO A 113 2.36 -11.92 19.63
N VAL A 114 3.42 -12.57 20.09
CA VAL A 114 3.40 -13.92 20.65
C VAL A 114 4.06 -13.90 22.01
N ASN A 115 3.31 -14.21 23.07
CA ASN A 115 3.87 -14.37 24.41
C ASN A 115 4.67 -15.67 24.50
N ILE A 116 5.97 -15.56 24.80
CA ILE A 116 6.89 -16.69 24.89
C ILE A 116 7.40 -16.95 26.29
N THR A 117 6.89 -16.24 27.29
CA THR A 117 7.38 -16.22 28.67
C THR A 117 7.51 -17.62 29.27
N GLU A 118 6.52 -18.49 29.06
CA GLU A 118 6.51 -19.84 29.61
C GLU A 118 7.38 -20.85 28.83
N ALA A 119 7.78 -20.51 27.61
CA ALA A 119 8.56 -21.40 26.73
C ALA A 119 10.06 -21.13 26.76
N ILE A 120 10.49 -20.01 27.35
CA ILE A 120 11.90 -19.60 27.39
C ILE A 120 12.64 -20.15 28.58
N LYS A 121 13.98 -20.21 28.43
CA LYS A 121 14.94 -20.52 29.53
C LYS A 121 16.06 -19.48 29.56
N LYS A 122 16.73 -19.37 30.72
CA LYS A 122 17.94 -18.55 30.79
C LYS A 122 19.04 -19.13 29.92
N GLY A 123 19.67 -18.28 29.12
CA GLY A 123 20.71 -18.67 28.15
C GLY A 123 20.18 -18.66 26.71
N ILE A 124 20.64 -19.59 25.89
CA ILE A 124 20.26 -19.71 24.47
C ILE A 124 18.90 -20.38 24.36
N ASN A 125 18.05 -19.79 23.54
CA ASN A 125 16.72 -20.27 23.13
C ASN A 125 16.66 -20.33 21.62
N GLU A 126 16.02 -21.36 21.09
CA GLU A 126 15.72 -21.52 19.68
C GLU A 126 14.28 -21.09 19.39
N VAL A 127 14.08 -20.36 18.30
CA VAL A 127 12.75 -20.15 17.70
C VAL A 127 12.71 -20.80 16.33
N GLU A 128 11.64 -21.54 16.09
CA GLU A 128 11.28 -22.14 14.82
C GLU A 128 9.96 -21.54 14.32
N VAL A 129 9.92 -21.07 13.06
CA VAL A 129 8.70 -20.56 12.44
C VAL A 129 8.45 -21.34 11.16
N ILE A 130 7.29 -21.96 11.05
CA ILE A 130 6.84 -22.64 9.83
C ILE A 130 5.84 -21.71 9.14
N CYS A 131 6.24 -21.16 7.98
CA CYS A 131 5.37 -20.36 7.12
C CYS A 131 4.78 -21.25 6.03
N ASP A 132 3.47 -21.14 5.79
CA ASP A 132 2.74 -21.93 4.81
C ASP A 132 1.86 -21.03 3.93
N ASN A 133 2.12 -21.02 2.60
CA ASN A 133 1.34 -20.26 1.63
C ASN A 133 0.42 -21.15 0.76
N ARG A 134 0.17 -22.40 1.14
CA ARG A 134 -0.81 -23.24 0.46
C ARG A 134 -2.21 -22.62 0.53
N ARG A 135 -3.03 -22.97 -0.46
CA ARG A 135 -4.44 -22.59 -0.43
C ARG A 135 -5.12 -23.22 0.79
N ASP A 136 -5.76 -22.39 1.59
CA ASP A 136 -6.64 -22.81 2.67
C ASP A 136 -8.01 -22.14 2.46
N LEU A 137 -9.10 -22.92 2.52
CA LEU A 137 -10.45 -22.41 2.28
C LEU A 137 -11.01 -21.60 3.46
N ASP A 138 -10.32 -21.61 4.59
CA ASP A 138 -10.69 -20.89 5.80
C ASP A 138 -9.79 -19.67 6.07
N ILE A 139 -8.78 -19.41 5.23
CA ILE A 139 -7.85 -18.27 5.39
C ILE A 139 -7.90 -17.39 4.14
N ILE A 140 -8.27 -16.13 4.30
CA ILE A 140 -8.23 -15.15 3.20
C ILE A 140 -6.81 -14.65 2.95
N PRO A 141 -6.41 -14.44 1.68
CA PRO A 141 -7.16 -14.67 0.45
C PRO A 141 -7.15 -16.18 0.06
N VAL A 142 -8.31 -16.73 -0.22
CA VAL A 142 -8.43 -18.12 -0.72
C VAL A 142 -7.82 -18.24 -2.11
N GLU A 143 -8.21 -17.34 -3.01
CA GLU A 143 -7.64 -17.18 -4.36
C GLU A 143 -7.66 -15.70 -4.75
N SER A 144 -6.83 -15.32 -5.74
CA SER A 144 -6.66 -13.91 -6.10
C SER A 144 -5.94 -13.75 -7.44
N ASP A 145 -6.09 -12.57 -8.07
CA ASP A 145 -5.30 -12.16 -9.26
C ASP A 145 -3.94 -11.55 -8.85
N PHE A 146 -3.29 -12.14 -7.86
CA PHE A 146 -1.92 -11.84 -7.45
C PHE A 146 -1.31 -13.07 -6.75
N ASN A 147 0.03 -13.14 -6.70
CA ASN A 147 0.71 -14.25 -6.05
C ASN A 147 0.65 -14.13 -4.53
N LYS A 148 0.24 -15.22 -3.86
CA LYS A 148 0.29 -15.36 -2.40
C LYS A 148 1.68 -15.81 -1.98
N ASN A 149 2.56 -14.86 -1.78
CA ASN A 149 3.95 -15.13 -1.43
C ASN A 149 4.05 -15.58 0.02
N GLY A 150 4.98 -16.49 0.29
CA GLY A 150 5.22 -17.00 1.64
C GLY A 150 6.56 -16.53 2.20
N GLY A 151 6.68 -16.60 3.53
CA GLY A 151 7.91 -16.31 4.25
C GLY A 151 7.75 -15.35 5.42
N LEU A 152 8.87 -15.06 6.08
CA LEU A 152 9.01 -13.96 7.04
C LEU A 152 9.31 -12.67 6.26
N HIS A 153 8.28 -12.14 5.61
CA HIS A 153 8.41 -11.03 4.68
C HIS A 153 8.41 -9.66 5.36
N ASN A 154 8.34 -9.62 6.68
CA ASN A 154 8.46 -8.44 7.51
C ASN A 154 9.39 -8.72 8.71
N PRO A 155 9.86 -7.68 9.44
CA PRO A 155 10.71 -7.84 10.62
C PRO A 155 10.09 -8.67 11.75
N VAL A 156 10.95 -9.31 12.55
CA VAL A 156 10.60 -10.00 13.79
C VAL A 156 11.42 -9.43 14.93
N PHE A 157 10.76 -9.08 16.03
CA PHE A 157 11.40 -8.50 17.23
C PHE A 157 11.24 -9.38 18.44
N LEU A 158 12.33 -9.58 19.20
CA LEU A 158 12.30 -10.07 20.57
C LEU A 158 12.15 -8.87 21.50
N VAL A 159 11.13 -8.88 22.34
CA VAL A 159 10.85 -7.80 23.29
C VAL A 159 10.86 -8.38 24.71
N GLN A 160 11.67 -7.78 25.59
CA GLN A 160 11.68 -8.10 27.02
C GLN A 160 10.97 -7.00 27.80
N MET A 161 10.01 -7.36 28.64
CA MET A 161 9.23 -6.45 29.45
C MET A 161 9.73 -6.39 30.89
N GLU A 162 9.46 -5.29 31.60
CA GLU A 162 9.52 -5.19 33.05
C GLU A 162 8.30 -5.92 33.66
N LYS A 163 8.16 -5.92 35.00
CA LYS A 163 6.98 -6.53 35.68
C LYS A 163 5.70 -5.67 35.59
N ALA A 164 5.84 -4.43 35.18
CA ALA A 164 4.71 -3.64 34.74
C ALA A 164 5.05 -2.96 33.43
N TYR A 165 4.14 -3.05 32.45
CA TYR A 165 4.37 -2.62 31.07
C TYR A 165 3.05 -2.33 30.34
N PHE A 166 3.11 -1.68 29.20
CA PHE A 166 1.99 -1.54 28.26
C PHE A 166 1.86 -2.82 27.43
N SER A 167 0.67 -3.42 27.43
CA SER A 167 0.43 -4.72 26.80
C SER A 167 0.72 -4.71 25.29
N PRO A 168 1.57 -5.59 24.77
CA PRO A 168 1.73 -5.80 23.33
C PRO A 168 0.49 -6.41 22.64
N GLU A 169 -0.35 -7.08 23.41
CA GLU A 169 -1.58 -7.75 22.95
C GLU A 169 -2.78 -6.78 22.85
N SER A 170 -2.57 -5.49 23.13
CA SER A 170 -3.62 -4.48 23.11
C SER A 170 -3.21 -3.30 22.25
N TYR A 171 -4.14 -2.83 21.41
CA TYR A 171 -3.96 -1.65 20.55
C TYR A 171 -2.82 -1.79 19.52
N GLY A 172 -2.60 -3.00 19.03
CA GLY A 172 -1.69 -3.31 17.94
C GLY A 172 -0.22 -2.96 18.20
N LEU A 173 0.51 -2.72 17.14
CA LEU A 173 1.95 -2.46 17.16
C LEU A 173 2.39 -1.33 18.11
N TYR A 174 1.57 -0.31 18.24
CA TYR A 174 1.91 0.88 19.03
C TYR A 174 1.64 0.73 20.54
N ARG A 175 0.89 -0.31 20.94
CA ARG A 175 0.47 -0.56 22.32
C ARG A 175 -0.32 0.60 22.93
N LEU A 176 -0.74 1.53 22.10
CA LEU A 176 -1.61 2.65 22.46
C LEU A 176 -2.50 3.05 21.29
N ARG A 177 -3.66 3.58 21.62
CA ARG A 177 -4.62 4.14 20.65
C ARG A 177 -4.87 5.60 20.97
N VAL A 178 -4.83 6.43 19.94
CA VAL A 178 -5.13 7.86 20.04
C VAL A 178 -6.37 8.15 19.22
N GLU A 179 -7.46 8.46 19.90
CA GLU A 179 -8.72 8.84 19.29
C GLU A 179 -8.87 10.36 19.31
N ALA A 180 -9.47 10.89 18.27
CA ALA A 180 -9.82 12.31 18.18
C ALA A 180 -11.33 12.44 17.84
N PRO A 181 -12.22 12.24 18.85
CA PRO A 181 -13.66 12.21 18.63
C PRO A 181 -14.23 13.55 18.16
N GLU A 182 -13.55 14.64 18.44
CA GLU A 182 -13.93 15.98 17.98
C GLU A 182 -12.68 16.70 17.47
N VAL A 183 -12.64 16.99 16.18
CA VAL A 183 -11.61 17.82 15.56
C VAL A 183 -12.29 19.01 14.90
N ALA A 184 -12.04 20.20 15.43
CA ALA A 184 -12.49 21.46 14.90
C ALA A 184 -11.29 22.41 14.71
N PRO A 185 -11.40 23.47 13.92
CA PRO A 185 -10.27 24.37 13.63
C PRO A 185 -9.57 24.95 14.87
N ASN A 186 -10.30 25.11 15.96
CA ASN A 186 -9.79 25.76 17.18
C ASN A 186 -9.76 24.84 18.41
N LYS A 187 -10.22 23.59 18.28
CA LYS A 187 -10.36 22.68 19.41
C LYS A 187 -10.26 21.24 18.96
N VAL A 188 -9.43 20.46 19.64
CA VAL A 188 -9.34 19.02 19.43
C VAL A 188 -9.50 18.31 20.77
N ALA A 189 -10.48 17.42 20.86
CA ALA A 189 -10.61 16.47 21.95
C ALA A 189 -9.79 15.23 21.61
N THR A 190 -8.88 14.85 22.49
CA THR A 190 -8.00 13.70 22.32
C THR A 190 -8.23 12.69 23.44
N VAL A 191 -8.34 11.43 23.08
CA VAL A 191 -8.43 10.31 24.02
C VAL A 191 -7.29 9.36 23.77
N VAL A 192 -6.46 9.12 24.79
CA VAL A 192 -5.35 8.16 24.76
C VAL A 192 -5.72 6.93 25.56
N LYS A 193 -5.63 5.75 24.93
CA LYS A 193 -5.95 4.46 25.54
C LYS A 193 -4.75 3.52 25.46
N THR A 194 -4.48 2.81 26.56
CA THR A 194 -3.51 1.72 26.62
C THR A 194 -3.87 0.78 27.77
N LYS A 195 -3.36 -0.44 27.75
CA LYS A 195 -3.54 -1.40 28.82
C LYS A 195 -2.22 -1.58 29.58
N VAL A 196 -2.25 -1.32 30.89
CA VAL A 196 -1.07 -1.49 31.77
C VAL A 196 -1.17 -2.85 32.47
N MET A 197 -0.17 -3.69 32.26
CA MET A 197 -0.05 -5.00 32.90
C MET A 197 0.75 -4.89 34.21
N ASN A 198 0.38 -5.67 35.21
CA ASN A 198 1.20 -5.98 36.39
C ASN A 198 1.31 -7.50 36.54
N THR A 199 2.43 -8.08 36.12
CA THR A 199 2.70 -9.52 36.20
C THR A 199 3.48 -9.91 37.48
N SER A 200 3.67 -8.95 38.38
CA SER A 200 4.30 -9.23 39.69
C SER A 200 3.31 -9.83 40.70
N ASN A 201 3.83 -10.50 41.69
CA ASN A 201 3.06 -11.11 42.80
C ASN A 201 2.63 -10.10 43.88
N ARG A 202 2.79 -8.79 43.65
CA ARG A 202 2.37 -7.72 44.56
C ARG A 202 1.58 -6.65 43.85
N GLY A 203 0.72 -5.97 44.59
CA GLY A 203 0.13 -4.73 44.10
C GLY A 203 1.18 -3.64 43.93
N ILE A 204 1.06 -2.82 42.89
CA ILE A 204 1.99 -1.71 42.59
C ILE A 204 1.21 -0.42 42.36
N THR A 205 1.84 0.70 42.74
CA THR A 205 1.39 2.04 42.31
C THR A 205 2.34 2.57 41.27
N VAL A 206 1.82 2.81 40.08
CA VAL A 206 2.57 3.39 38.94
C VAL A 206 2.09 4.79 38.64
N ASN A 207 2.97 5.59 38.05
CA ASN A 207 2.61 6.88 37.45
C ASN A 207 2.62 6.72 35.93
N VAL A 208 1.50 7.02 35.28
CA VAL A 208 1.36 7.06 33.85
C VAL A 208 1.41 8.51 33.41
N ARG A 209 2.42 8.87 32.65
CA ARG A 209 2.59 10.20 32.05
C ARG A 209 2.17 10.17 30.61
N THR A 210 1.20 11.03 30.26
CA THR A 210 0.78 11.23 28.86
C THR A 210 1.25 12.58 28.36
N GLN A 211 1.88 12.59 27.19
CA GLN A 211 2.44 13.79 26.56
C GLN A 211 1.95 13.91 25.11
N LEU A 212 1.69 15.16 24.68
CA LEU A 212 1.59 15.56 23.28
C LEU A 212 2.80 16.42 22.96
N ILE A 213 3.61 16.00 21.99
CA ILE A 213 4.88 16.63 21.64
C ILE A 213 4.76 17.14 20.19
N GLU A 214 5.10 18.41 20.01
CA GLU A 214 5.11 19.10 18.70
C GLU A 214 6.18 18.49 17.75
N ALA A 215 6.10 18.81 16.48
CA ALA A 215 7.08 18.34 15.49
C ALA A 215 8.53 18.83 15.76
N ASP A 216 8.68 19.97 16.41
CA ASP A 216 9.97 20.54 16.83
C ASP A 216 10.51 19.96 18.16
N GLY A 217 9.76 19.04 18.78
CA GLY A 217 10.09 18.42 20.05
C GLY A 217 9.61 19.21 21.28
N SER A 218 9.00 20.36 21.13
CA SER A 218 8.41 21.12 22.24
C SER A 218 7.18 20.41 22.81
N LEU A 219 6.90 20.68 24.08
CA LEU A 219 5.82 20.03 24.82
C LEU A 219 4.51 20.82 24.67
N GLY A 220 3.53 20.26 23.92
CA GLY A 220 2.20 20.84 23.77
C GLY A 220 1.25 20.54 24.91
N TYR A 221 1.36 19.34 25.50
CA TYR A 221 0.55 18.90 26.64
C TYR A 221 1.27 17.85 27.48
N GLN A 222 1.05 17.86 28.79
CA GLN A 222 1.48 16.79 29.69
C GLN A 222 0.54 16.64 30.87
N ALA A 223 0.28 15.38 31.25
CA ALA A 223 -0.38 15.05 32.50
C ALA A 223 0.21 13.78 33.12
N ASP A 224 0.22 13.73 34.43
CA ASP A 224 0.63 12.57 35.23
C ASP A 224 -0.58 12.01 35.98
N ARG A 225 -0.76 10.69 35.95
CA ARG A 225 -1.84 10.00 36.66
C ARG A 225 -1.29 8.78 37.43
N LYS A 226 -1.52 8.75 38.73
CA LYS A 226 -1.22 7.58 39.56
C LYS A 226 -2.30 6.52 39.41
N VAL A 227 -1.89 5.27 39.27
CA VAL A 227 -2.75 4.11 39.10
C VAL A 227 -2.25 3.00 40.01
N ASP A 228 -3.18 2.42 40.78
CA ASP A 228 -2.92 1.24 41.62
C ASP A 228 -3.37 -0.02 40.86
N ILE A 229 -2.47 -0.97 40.67
CA ILE A 229 -2.73 -2.21 39.94
C ILE A 229 -2.46 -3.40 40.86
N LYS A 230 -3.45 -4.28 41.04
CA LYS A 230 -3.32 -5.47 41.86
C LYS A 230 -2.27 -6.43 41.30
N ALA A 231 -1.80 -7.37 42.16
CA ALA A 231 -0.93 -8.45 41.75
C ALA A 231 -1.59 -9.26 40.59
N PHE A 232 -0.81 -9.65 39.58
CA PHE A 232 -1.28 -10.47 38.43
C PHE A 232 -2.56 -9.93 37.80
N SER A 233 -2.62 -8.62 37.54
CA SER A 233 -3.81 -7.98 36.96
C SER A 233 -3.40 -6.87 35.98
N ASP A 234 -4.38 -6.33 35.29
CA ASP A 234 -4.22 -5.24 34.35
C ASP A 234 -5.07 -4.02 34.73
N TYR A 235 -4.83 -2.94 34.04
CA TYR A 235 -5.58 -1.69 34.16
C TYR A 235 -5.78 -1.06 32.76
N ASP A 236 -7.04 -0.87 32.38
CA ASP A 236 -7.39 -0.13 31.17
C ASP A 236 -7.20 1.37 31.41
N TYR A 237 -6.08 1.90 30.95
CA TYR A 237 -5.77 3.32 31.05
C TYR A 237 -6.50 4.09 29.95
N ARG A 238 -7.24 5.11 30.37
CA ARG A 238 -7.92 6.07 29.48
C ARG A 238 -7.67 7.49 29.99
N HIS A 239 -7.09 8.34 29.14
CA HIS A 239 -6.83 9.73 29.46
C HIS A 239 -7.42 10.63 28.38
N GLU A 240 -8.22 11.63 28.80
CA GLU A 240 -8.85 12.59 27.92
C GLU A 240 -8.30 13.98 28.17
N PHE A 241 -8.04 14.71 27.11
CA PHE A 241 -7.66 16.11 27.18
C PHE A 241 -8.12 16.88 25.94
N VAL A 242 -8.18 18.21 26.09
CA VAL A 242 -8.53 19.11 24.99
C VAL A 242 -7.39 20.07 24.78
N VAL A 243 -6.99 20.26 23.54
CA VAL A 243 -5.98 21.24 23.14
C VAL A 243 -6.58 22.21 22.14
N SER A 244 -6.21 23.48 22.25
CA SER A 244 -6.64 24.54 21.36
C SER A 244 -5.50 25.01 20.47
N GLY A 245 -5.81 25.47 19.27
CA GLY A 245 -4.83 26.04 18.34
C GLY A 245 -3.87 25.03 17.72
N LEU A 246 -4.25 23.74 17.68
CA LEU A 246 -3.43 22.70 17.07
C LEU A 246 -3.26 22.91 15.56
N HIS A 247 -2.08 22.56 15.08
CA HIS A 247 -1.75 22.50 13.66
C HIS A 247 -2.37 21.23 13.06
N LEU A 248 -3.27 21.39 12.08
CA LEU A 248 -3.95 20.25 11.47
C LEU A 248 -3.08 19.58 10.42
N TRP A 249 -3.16 18.25 10.33
CA TRP A 249 -2.63 17.49 9.20
C TRP A 249 -3.45 17.78 7.95
N ASN A 250 -2.86 18.44 6.95
CA ASN A 250 -3.57 19.01 5.80
C ASN A 250 -3.15 18.37 4.47
N GLY A 251 -2.99 17.05 4.47
CA GLY A 251 -2.61 16.28 3.29
C GLY A 251 -1.23 16.70 2.75
N VAL A 252 -1.00 16.54 1.45
CA VAL A 252 0.30 16.83 0.81
C VAL A 252 0.77 18.29 0.92
N LYS A 253 -0.12 19.19 1.31
CA LYS A 253 0.21 20.61 1.47
C LYS A 253 0.95 20.90 2.76
N ASP A 254 0.60 20.17 3.82
CA ASP A 254 1.12 20.40 5.15
C ASP A 254 0.82 19.17 6.05
N PRO A 255 1.64 18.12 5.96
CA PRO A 255 1.44 16.86 6.67
C PRO A 255 1.97 16.93 8.11
N TYR A 256 1.46 17.84 8.93
CA TYR A 256 1.96 18.08 10.28
C TYR A 256 1.64 16.94 11.23
N LEU A 257 2.65 16.43 11.93
CA LEU A 257 2.54 15.29 12.83
C LEU A 257 3.03 15.63 14.24
N TYR A 258 2.19 15.34 15.22
CA TYR A 258 2.55 15.31 16.63
C TYR A 258 3.09 13.93 17.02
N THR A 259 3.74 13.84 18.20
CA THR A 259 3.99 12.57 18.87
C THR A 259 3.13 12.51 20.13
N VAL A 260 2.32 11.48 20.26
CA VAL A 260 1.71 11.10 21.54
C VAL A 260 2.61 10.05 22.19
N ARG A 261 3.04 10.35 23.40
CA ARG A 261 3.90 9.48 24.21
C ARG A 261 3.26 9.18 25.54
N VAL A 262 3.29 7.91 25.94
CA VAL A 262 2.87 7.45 27.25
C VAL A 262 4.05 6.76 27.92
N GLU A 263 4.41 7.22 29.13
CA GLU A 263 5.53 6.70 29.91
C GLU A 263 5.00 6.10 31.21
N LEU A 264 5.56 4.94 31.62
CA LEU A 264 5.19 4.23 32.84
C LEU A 264 6.32 4.31 33.83
N PHE A 265 6.04 4.76 35.08
CA PHE A 265 7.02 4.90 36.14
C PHE A 265 6.60 4.19 37.44
N GLU A 266 7.54 3.52 38.10
CA GLU A 266 7.46 3.17 39.54
C GLU A 266 8.42 4.09 40.32
N GLY A 267 7.85 5.06 41.04
CA GLY A 267 8.64 6.13 41.65
C GLY A 267 9.36 6.99 40.60
N LYS A 268 10.70 6.95 40.58
CA LYS A 268 11.53 7.64 39.57
C LYS A 268 12.02 6.73 38.45
N ARG A 269 11.78 5.43 38.54
CA ARG A 269 12.25 4.44 37.59
C ARG A 269 11.24 4.34 36.45
N MET A 270 11.67 4.59 35.21
CA MET A 270 10.90 4.30 34.03
C MET A 270 10.83 2.78 33.81
N LEU A 271 9.64 2.23 33.67
CA LEU A 271 9.37 0.82 33.43
C LEU A 271 9.12 0.54 31.95
N ASP A 272 8.37 1.43 31.29
CA ASP A 272 8.03 1.25 29.88
C ASP A 272 7.66 2.58 29.23
N ILE A 273 7.63 2.58 27.87
CA ILE A 273 7.28 3.70 27.04
C ILE A 273 6.52 3.18 25.80
N ALA A 274 5.45 3.86 25.43
CA ALA A 274 4.74 3.67 24.16
C ALA A 274 4.56 5.03 23.49
N GLU A 275 4.80 5.08 22.19
CA GLU A 275 4.62 6.33 21.42
C GLU A 275 4.13 6.08 20.01
N THR A 276 3.43 7.04 19.45
CA THR A 276 2.98 7.05 18.06
C THR A 276 2.96 8.46 17.48
N LYS A 277 3.09 8.57 16.17
CA LYS A 277 2.80 9.81 15.45
C LYS A 277 1.29 9.94 15.24
N VAL A 278 0.78 11.15 15.36
CA VAL A 278 -0.63 11.47 15.12
C VAL A 278 -0.77 12.74 14.31
N GLY A 279 -1.77 12.79 13.44
CA GLY A 279 -2.14 14.00 12.68
C GLY A 279 -3.62 14.27 12.87
N TYR A 280 -3.93 15.44 13.40
CA TYR A 280 -5.33 15.84 13.63
C TYR A 280 -5.95 16.38 12.35
N ARG A 281 -7.07 15.82 11.95
CA ARG A 281 -7.81 16.19 10.74
C ARG A 281 -9.28 15.83 10.88
N TYR A 282 -10.11 16.49 10.08
CA TYR A 282 -11.48 16.07 9.82
C TYR A 282 -11.74 16.06 8.31
N TYR A 283 -12.62 15.21 7.87
CA TYR A 283 -12.96 15.06 6.45
C TYR A 283 -14.38 14.53 6.29
N HIS A 284 -14.92 14.70 5.10
CA HIS A 284 -16.19 14.09 4.72
C HIS A 284 -16.22 13.87 3.20
N MET A 285 -17.09 12.96 2.80
CA MET A 285 -17.46 12.73 1.40
C MET A 285 -18.77 13.49 1.12
N ASP A 286 -18.76 14.29 0.06
CA ASP A 286 -19.95 14.97 -0.44
C ASP A 286 -20.41 14.26 -1.73
N PRO A 287 -21.67 13.79 -1.83
CA PRO A 287 -22.14 13.01 -2.97
C PRO A 287 -22.18 13.77 -4.30
N GLU A 288 -22.12 15.11 -4.27
CA GLU A 288 -22.16 15.95 -5.47
C GLU A 288 -20.81 16.61 -5.78
N ASN A 289 -20.00 16.89 -4.74
CA ASN A 289 -18.80 17.72 -4.84
C ASN A 289 -17.50 16.98 -4.47
N GLY A 290 -17.57 15.70 -4.10
CA GLY A 290 -16.44 14.87 -3.81
C GLY A 290 -15.87 15.02 -2.40
N PHE A 291 -14.58 14.78 -2.21
CA PHE A 291 -13.93 14.70 -0.91
C PHE A 291 -13.47 16.06 -0.39
N TYR A 292 -13.68 16.30 0.92
CA TYR A 292 -13.27 17.48 1.65
C TYR A 292 -12.31 17.12 2.78
N LEU A 293 -11.21 17.86 2.89
CA LEU A 293 -10.25 17.76 3.99
C LEU A 293 -10.19 19.11 4.72
N ASN A 294 -10.36 19.09 6.04
CA ASN A 294 -10.34 20.29 6.90
C ASN A 294 -11.27 21.42 6.37
N GLY A 295 -12.45 21.02 5.88
CA GLY A 295 -13.47 21.92 5.36
C GLY A 295 -13.21 22.50 3.97
N LYS A 296 -12.19 22.01 3.24
CA LYS A 296 -11.85 22.48 1.88
C LYS A 296 -11.98 21.32 0.87
N PRO A 297 -12.44 21.58 -0.36
CA PRO A 297 -12.43 20.61 -1.42
C PRO A 297 -11.01 20.04 -1.63
N TYR A 298 -10.91 18.70 -1.62
CA TYR A 298 -9.65 18.01 -1.73
C TYR A 298 -9.80 16.74 -2.59
N PRO A 299 -9.95 16.88 -3.93
CA PRO A 299 -10.14 15.74 -4.82
C PRO A 299 -8.97 14.76 -4.69
N LEU A 300 -9.30 13.51 -4.41
CA LEU A 300 -8.30 12.46 -4.26
C LEU A 300 -7.99 11.83 -5.62
N ARG A 301 -6.74 11.91 -6.02
CA ARG A 301 -6.24 11.41 -7.31
C ARG A 301 -4.95 10.64 -7.08
N GLY A 302 -4.93 9.39 -7.49
CA GLY A 302 -3.78 8.56 -7.19
C GLY A 302 -3.75 7.23 -7.90
N VAL A 303 -3.08 6.29 -7.27
CA VAL A 303 -2.77 4.96 -7.82
C VAL A 303 -3.01 3.88 -6.78
N ALA A 304 -3.28 2.65 -7.24
CA ALA A 304 -3.20 1.47 -6.41
C ALA A 304 -1.76 0.94 -6.37
N MET A 305 -1.43 0.15 -5.36
CA MET A 305 -0.11 -0.44 -5.21
C MET A 305 -0.18 -1.79 -4.49
N HIS A 306 0.48 -2.82 -5.05
CA HIS A 306 0.80 -4.06 -4.34
C HIS A 306 2.12 -3.93 -3.57
N GLN A 307 2.26 -4.67 -2.48
CA GLN A 307 3.54 -4.86 -1.78
C GLN A 307 4.31 -5.96 -2.50
N ASP A 308 4.92 -5.62 -3.64
CA ASP A 308 5.71 -6.55 -4.45
C ASP A 308 6.84 -5.82 -5.18
N MET A 309 7.96 -6.52 -5.38
CA MET A 309 9.11 -6.06 -6.15
C MET A 309 9.86 -7.22 -6.76
N ASP A 310 10.48 -6.97 -7.90
CA ASP A 310 11.34 -7.93 -8.58
C ASP A 310 12.51 -8.36 -7.70
N GLY A 311 12.75 -9.68 -7.64
CA GLY A 311 13.79 -10.30 -6.81
C GLY A 311 13.53 -10.26 -5.30
N LYS A 312 12.36 -9.79 -4.85
CA LYS A 312 12.00 -9.70 -3.42
C LYS A 312 10.59 -10.19 -3.10
N ALA A 313 9.71 -10.23 -4.09
CA ALA A 313 8.27 -10.44 -3.87
C ALA A 313 7.75 -9.48 -2.78
N THR A 314 7.08 -9.96 -1.73
CA THR A 314 6.54 -9.12 -0.63
C THR A 314 7.58 -8.67 0.40
N ALA A 315 8.82 -9.15 0.34
CA ALA A 315 9.87 -8.88 1.33
C ALA A 315 10.60 -7.54 1.09
N LEU A 316 9.86 -6.44 1.14
CA LEU A 316 10.40 -5.10 0.93
C LEU A 316 11.08 -4.57 2.19
N THR A 317 12.21 -3.88 1.98
CA THR A 317 12.94 -3.16 3.04
C THR A 317 12.41 -1.73 3.19
N HIS A 318 12.74 -1.05 4.30
CA HIS A 318 12.43 0.37 4.47
C HIS A 318 13.01 1.25 3.36
N ASP A 319 14.16 0.90 2.77
CA ASP A 319 14.74 1.65 1.66
C ASP A 319 13.96 1.47 0.36
N ASP A 320 13.37 0.30 0.14
CA ASP A 320 12.47 0.04 -0.98
C ASP A 320 11.22 0.92 -0.86
N TYR A 321 10.59 0.96 0.31
CA TYR A 321 9.45 1.86 0.56
C TYR A 321 9.83 3.33 0.37
N ARG A 322 10.97 3.79 0.89
CA ARG A 322 11.43 5.18 0.69
C ARG A 322 11.60 5.52 -0.79
N ARG A 323 12.14 4.58 -1.59
CA ARG A 323 12.27 4.74 -3.05
C ARG A 323 10.90 4.83 -3.71
N ASP A 324 9.98 3.92 -3.41
CA ASP A 324 8.65 3.86 -4.00
C ASP A 324 7.84 5.12 -3.64
N TYR A 325 7.91 5.58 -2.40
CA TYR A 325 7.24 6.82 -1.96
C TYR A 325 7.87 8.09 -2.55
N ARG A 326 9.17 8.09 -2.88
CA ARG A 326 9.76 9.18 -3.69
C ARG A 326 9.15 9.23 -5.10
N MET A 327 8.88 8.08 -5.72
CA MET A 327 8.22 8.03 -7.03
C MET A 327 6.75 8.51 -6.94
N ILE A 328 6.04 8.17 -5.87
CA ILE A 328 4.67 8.66 -5.63
C ILE A 328 4.66 10.18 -5.47
N LYS A 329 5.60 10.72 -4.70
CA LYS A 329 5.79 12.17 -4.56
C LYS A 329 6.12 12.84 -5.89
N GLU A 330 7.01 12.24 -6.67
CA GLU A 330 7.38 12.72 -8.01
C GLU A 330 6.16 12.70 -8.96
N LEU A 331 5.33 11.67 -8.89
CA LEU A 331 4.07 11.56 -9.64
C LEU A 331 3.09 12.67 -9.26
N GLY A 332 3.12 13.14 -8.01
CA GLY A 332 2.22 14.15 -7.47
C GLY A 332 0.88 13.59 -7.01
N ALA A 333 0.79 12.28 -6.78
CA ALA A 333 -0.41 11.64 -6.24
C ALA A 333 -0.66 12.09 -4.80
N ASN A 334 -1.94 12.28 -4.43
CA ASN A 334 -2.37 12.59 -3.06
C ASN A 334 -3.25 11.49 -2.44
N PHE A 335 -3.41 10.39 -3.17
CA PHE A 335 -4.18 9.23 -2.76
C PHE A 335 -3.47 7.93 -3.14
N LEU A 336 -3.54 6.94 -2.25
CA LEU A 336 -3.09 5.57 -2.50
C LEU A 336 -4.18 4.58 -2.09
N ARG A 337 -4.42 3.57 -2.94
CA ARG A 337 -5.08 2.34 -2.55
C ARG A 337 -4.02 1.26 -2.33
N LEU A 338 -3.81 0.88 -1.09
CA LEU A 338 -2.91 -0.23 -0.73
C LEU A 338 -3.68 -1.54 -0.86
N ALA A 339 -3.59 -2.13 -2.04
CA ALA A 339 -4.37 -3.28 -2.45
C ALA A 339 -3.55 -4.56 -2.36
N HIS A 340 -4.15 -5.71 -2.17
CA HIS A 340 -5.53 -6.01 -1.68
C HIS A 340 -5.44 -6.55 -0.24
N TYR A 341 -4.51 -6.03 0.54
CA TYR A 341 -4.16 -6.46 1.91
C TYR A 341 -3.43 -5.33 2.64
N PRO A 342 -3.38 -5.35 3.97
CA PRO A 342 -2.56 -4.41 4.73
C PRO A 342 -1.08 -4.53 4.34
N HIS A 343 -0.46 -3.41 4.01
CA HIS A 343 0.97 -3.35 3.76
C HIS A 343 1.76 -3.23 5.06
N ASN A 344 3.09 -3.33 5.00
CA ASN A 344 3.94 -3.08 6.17
C ASN A 344 3.68 -1.68 6.73
N ASP A 345 3.68 -1.56 8.06
CA ASP A 345 3.42 -0.32 8.79
C ASP A 345 4.28 0.88 8.31
N PHE A 346 5.52 0.63 7.89
CA PHE A 346 6.38 1.69 7.37
C PHE A 346 5.82 2.37 6.11
N SER A 347 5.01 1.67 5.31
CA SER A 347 4.27 2.24 4.17
C SER A 347 3.33 3.36 4.62
N TYR A 348 2.57 3.11 5.70
CA TYR A 348 1.65 4.12 6.25
C TYR A 348 2.39 5.29 6.89
N GLN A 349 3.52 5.07 7.55
CA GLN A 349 4.37 6.15 8.06
C GLN A 349 4.87 7.06 6.94
N GLN A 350 5.25 6.49 5.79
CA GLN A 350 5.63 7.28 4.62
C GLN A 350 4.43 8.09 4.12
N ALA A 351 3.24 7.50 4.04
CA ALA A 351 2.01 8.20 3.66
C ALA A 351 1.68 9.34 4.65
N ASP A 352 1.76 9.09 5.95
CA ASP A 352 1.54 10.10 7.01
C ASP A 352 2.46 11.31 6.84
N SER A 353 3.75 11.04 6.64
CA SER A 353 4.80 12.08 6.55
C SER A 353 4.74 12.88 5.24
N LEU A 354 4.22 12.28 4.17
CA LEU A 354 4.03 12.93 2.86
C LEU A 354 2.63 13.52 2.67
N GLY A 355 1.71 13.27 3.59
CA GLY A 355 0.35 13.80 3.52
C GLY A 355 -0.55 13.09 2.51
N ILE A 356 -0.25 11.83 2.19
CA ILE A 356 -1.00 11.05 1.20
C ILE A 356 -2.16 10.36 1.91
N ILE A 357 -3.39 10.51 1.39
CA ILE A 357 -4.56 9.81 1.93
C ILE A 357 -4.56 8.37 1.42
N VAL A 358 -4.94 7.43 2.30
CA VAL A 358 -4.85 5.99 2.06
C VAL A 358 -6.22 5.33 2.22
N GLN A 359 -6.55 4.44 1.27
CA GLN A 359 -7.44 3.31 1.44
C GLN A 359 -6.60 2.06 1.66
N THR A 360 -6.88 1.31 2.72
CA THR A 360 -6.29 -0.01 2.98
C THR A 360 -7.40 -1.03 3.23
N GLU A 361 -7.17 -2.29 2.89
CA GLU A 361 -8.22 -3.31 2.88
C GLU A 361 -7.70 -4.65 3.38
N ILE A 362 -8.61 -5.50 3.90
CA ILE A 362 -8.29 -6.89 4.19
C ILE A 362 -8.34 -7.72 2.89
N PRO A 363 -7.61 -8.86 2.81
CA PRO A 363 -7.50 -9.66 1.60
C PRO A 363 -8.73 -10.55 1.34
N TRP A 364 -9.93 -10.06 1.60
CA TRP A 364 -11.16 -10.74 1.20
C TRP A 364 -11.44 -10.41 -0.25
N VAL A 365 -10.88 -11.23 -1.15
CA VAL A 365 -10.89 -10.99 -2.59
C VAL A 365 -11.37 -12.21 -3.36
N ASN A 366 -12.09 -11.97 -4.44
CA ASN A 366 -12.48 -12.89 -5.52
C ASN A 366 -13.28 -14.14 -5.12
N VAL A 367 -13.48 -14.44 -3.84
CA VAL A 367 -14.16 -15.67 -3.41
C VAL A 367 -15.07 -15.42 -2.22
N CYS A 368 -16.37 -15.73 -2.40
CA CYS A 368 -17.36 -15.91 -1.33
C CYS A 368 -18.51 -16.78 -1.86
N GLY A 369 -18.49 -18.07 -1.62
CA GLY A 369 -19.45 -19.03 -2.19
C GLY A 369 -20.33 -19.72 -1.17
N VAL A 370 -21.34 -20.45 -1.68
CA VAL A 370 -22.38 -21.13 -0.90
C VAL A 370 -21.85 -22.15 0.12
N ASN A 371 -20.63 -22.66 -0.08
CA ASN A 371 -19.98 -23.62 0.82
C ASN A 371 -18.95 -22.96 1.75
N ALA A 372 -18.93 -21.62 1.85
CA ALA A 372 -18.05 -20.92 2.79
C ALA A 372 -18.38 -21.30 4.24
N ARG A 373 -17.36 -21.70 5.00
CA ARG A 373 -17.50 -22.19 6.38
C ARG A 373 -17.46 -21.06 7.40
N GLN A 374 -17.95 -21.30 8.62
CA GLN A 374 -17.86 -20.31 9.70
C GLN A 374 -16.41 -19.93 10.02
N ALA A 375 -15.46 -20.87 9.92
CA ALA A 375 -14.03 -20.59 10.12
C ALA A 375 -13.48 -19.55 9.13
N TYR A 376 -13.95 -19.58 7.88
CA TYR A 376 -13.62 -18.56 6.87
C TYR A 376 -14.12 -17.17 7.28
N PHE A 377 -15.37 -17.05 7.72
CA PHE A 377 -15.92 -15.77 8.17
C PHE A 377 -15.27 -15.27 9.47
N ASN A 378 -14.89 -16.17 10.38
CA ASN A 378 -14.13 -15.80 11.57
C ASN A 378 -12.78 -15.21 11.17
N ASN A 379 -12.06 -15.83 10.23
CA ASN A 379 -10.77 -15.31 9.77
C ASN A 379 -10.87 -13.92 9.11
N ILE A 380 -11.99 -13.63 8.40
CA ILE A 380 -12.27 -12.30 7.88
C ILE A 380 -12.38 -11.28 9.01
N HIS A 381 -13.11 -11.60 10.08
CA HIS A 381 -13.25 -10.74 11.24
C HIS A 381 -11.91 -10.54 11.97
N ASP A 382 -11.14 -11.62 12.18
CA ASP A 382 -9.84 -11.59 12.85
C ASP A 382 -8.86 -10.65 12.10
N GLN A 383 -8.76 -10.80 10.76
CA GLN A 383 -7.89 -9.95 9.96
C GLN A 383 -8.37 -8.48 9.92
N MET A 384 -9.68 -8.21 9.98
CA MET A 384 -10.22 -6.85 10.08
C MET A 384 -9.87 -6.21 11.42
N GLU A 385 -9.98 -6.97 12.51
CA GLU A 385 -9.60 -6.51 13.85
C GLU A 385 -8.11 -6.19 13.93
N GLU A 386 -7.26 -7.07 13.44
CA GLU A 386 -5.81 -6.89 13.41
C GLU A 386 -5.42 -5.68 12.57
N MET A 387 -6.00 -5.52 11.36
CA MET A 387 -5.74 -4.37 10.50
C MET A 387 -6.08 -3.05 11.22
N ILE A 388 -7.30 -2.94 11.76
CA ILE A 388 -7.73 -1.70 12.43
C ILE A 388 -6.89 -1.44 13.68
N ASN A 389 -6.63 -2.44 14.51
CA ASN A 389 -5.86 -2.25 15.74
C ASN A 389 -4.41 -1.85 15.47
N ASN A 390 -3.76 -2.46 14.47
CA ASN A 390 -2.38 -2.12 14.13
C ASN A 390 -2.24 -0.74 13.49
N LEU A 391 -3.21 -0.33 12.65
CA LEU A 391 -3.09 0.84 11.80
C LEU A 391 -3.92 2.06 12.26
N PHE A 392 -4.61 1.95 13.39
CA PHE A 392 -5.55 2.97 13.87
C PHE A 392 -4.95 4.38 13.95
N ASN A 393 -3.71 4.52 14.39
CA ASN A 393 -3.11 5.83 14.68
C ASN A 393 -2.66 6.61 13.45
N HIS A 394 -2.64 5.98 12.25
CA HIS A 394 -2.20 6.64 11.01
C HIS A 394 -3.18 7.69 10.51
N PRO A 395 -2.80 8.97 10.45
CA PRO A 395 -3.67 10.02 9.92
C PRO A 395 -3.91 9.91 8.41
N SER A 396 -3.04 9.26 7.65
CA SER A 396 -3.21 9.03 6.23
C SER A 396 -4.43 8.18 5.91
N ILE A 397 -4.79 7.21 6.76
CA ILE A 397 -5.91 6.31 6.52
C ILE A 397 -7.23 7.05 6.73
N CYS A 398 -8.05 7.13 5.68
CA CYS A 398 -9.43 7.65 5.71
C CYS A 398 -10.46 6.58 5.33
N PHE A 399 -10.02 5.46 4.74
CA PHE A 399 -10.89 4.44 4.18
C PHE A 399 -10.41 3.04 4.58
N TRP A 400 -11.31 2.26 5.22
CA TRP A 400 -11.15 0.84 5.47
C TRP A 400 -11.91 0.04 4.41
N GLY A 401 -11.21 -0.83 3.68
CA GLY A 401 -11.79 -1.72 2.69
C GLY A 401 -12.10 -3.10 3.29
N MET A 402 -13.31 -3.59 3.07
CA MET A 402 -13.74 -4.90 3.54
C MET A 402 -13.45 -6.01 2.53
N TRP A 403 -13.65 -5.74 1.23
CA TRP A 403 -13.44 -6.74 0.20
C TRP A 403 -13.30 -6.14 -1.21
N ASN A 404 -12.83 -6.98 -2.16
CA ASN A 404 -12.71 -6.65 -3.58
C ASN A 404 -13.23 -7.77 -4.48
N GLU A 405 -14.17 -7.46 -5.39
CA GLU A 405 -14.60 -8.32 -6.52
C GLU A 405 -14.89 -9.78 -6.14
N LEU A 406 -15.82 -10.03 -5.21
CA LEU A 406 -16.04 -11.36 -4.65
C LEU A 406 -16.63 -12.40 -5.62
N ASP A 407 -17.08 -12.02 -6.82
CA ASP A 407 -17.59 -12.92 -7.86
C ASP A 407 -16.77 -12.85 -9.16
N SER A 408 -15.51 -12.54 -9.06
CA SER A 408 -14.66 -12.44 -10.24
C SER A 408 -13.99 -13.76 -10.59
N TRP A 409 -13.77 -13.99 -11.90
CA TRP A 409 -12.95 -15.06 -12.45
C TRP A 409 -13.47 -16.49 -12.27
N GLY A 410 -14.76 -16.71 -11.91
CA GLY A 410 -15.35 -18.04 -11.76
C GLY A 410 -14.71 -18.90 -10.65
N ASN A 411 -13.96 -18.29 -9.72
CA ASN A 411 -13.31 -19.03 -8.62
C ASN A 411 -14.31 -19.65 -7.65
N ASN A 412 -15.48 -19.02 -7.48
CA ASN A 412 -16.52 -19.51 -6.57
C ASN A 412 -17.04 -20.89 -6.97
N ASP A 413 -17.25 -21.17 -8.27
CA ASP A 413 -17.75 -22.45 -8.75
C ASP A 413 -16.80 -23.60 -8.40
N SER A 414 -15.49 -23.39 -8.59
CA SER A 414 -14.49 -24.42 -8.36
C SER A 414 -14.08 -24.60 -6.90
N LEU A 415 -14.17 -23.54 -6.08
CA LEU A 415 -13.63 -23.52 -4.72
C LEU A 415 -14.70 -23.61 -3.64
N GLN A 416 -15.82 -22.91 -3.82
CA GLN A 416 -16.87 -22.81 -2.81
C GLN A 416 -18.30 -23.08 -3.35
N GLY A 417 -18.43 -23.79 -4.47
CA GLY A 417 -19.70 -24.30 -4.98
C GLY A 417 -20.65 -23.24 -5.57
N GLY A 418 -20.11 -22.12 -6.03
CA GLY A 418 -20.87 -21.02 -6.62
C GLY A 418 -20.91 -19.78 -5.74
N PHE A 419 -21.13 -18.62 -6.37
CA PHE A 419 -21.24 -17.33 -5.67
C PHE A 419 -22.54 -17.24 -4.85
N ASP A 420 -22.44 -16.64 -3.65
CA ASP A 420 -23.57 -16.42 -2.74
C ASP A 420 -23.73 -14.92 -2.42
N ALA A 421 -24.60 -14.26 -3.19
CA ALA A 421 -24.88 -12.84 -3.00
C ALA A 421 -25.52 -12.52 -1.64
N ASP A 422 -26.42 -13.39 -1.15
CA ASP A 422 -27.09 -13.17 0.13
C ASP A 422 -26.10 -13.30 1.30
N ALA A 423 -25.18 -14.26 1.22
CA ALA A 423 -24.10 -14.40 2.20
C ALA A 423 -23.17 -13.16 2.17
N VAL A 424 -22.81 -12.66 0.99
CA VAL A 424 -21.99 -11.45 0.85
C VAL A 424 -22.69 -10.25 1.52
N ILE A 425 -23.96 -9.99 1.21
CA ILE A 425 -24.72 -8.88 1.79
C ILE A 425 -24.79 -8.99 3.32
N TYR A 426 -25.13 -10.18 3.82
CA TYR A 426 -25.25 -10.42 5.26
C TYR A 426 -23.92 -10.27 6.00
N GLN A 427 -22.86 -10.88 5.49
CA GLN A 427 -21.53 -10.83 6.12
C GLN A 427 -20.89 -9.45 6.01
N THR A 428 -21.11 -8.74 4.91
CA THR A 428 -20.68 -7.33 4.76
C THR A 428 -21.33 -6.46 5.83
N GLY A 429 -22.63 -6.64 6.08
CA GLY A 429 -23.35 -5.91 7.14
C GLY A 429 -22.77 -6.16 8.53
N LYS A 430 -22.44 -7.42 8.85
CA LYS A 430 -21.81 -7.78 10.13
C LYS A 430 -20.40 -7.21 10.26
N LEU A 431 -19.61 -7.35 9.21
CA LEU A 431 -18.23 -6.85 9.20
C LEU A 431 -18.19 -5.32 9.28
N TYR A 432 -19.13 -4.63 8.63
CA TYR A 432 -19.30 -3.19 8.75
C TYR A 432 -19.57 -2.77 10.19
N GLU A 433 -20.55 -3.39 10.86
CA GLU A 433 -20.87 -3.08 12.26
C GLU A 433 -19.67 -3.36 13.18
N PHE A 434 -18.98 -4.45 12.94
CA PHE A 434 -17.77 -4.80 13.68
C PHE A 434 -16.66 -3.75 13.48
N ALA A 435 -16.34 -3.39 12.24
CA ALA A 435 -15.36 -2.37 11.92
C ALA A 435 -15.71 -1.01 12.53
N LYS A 436 -17.00 -0.60 12.47
CA LYS A 436 -17.49 0.64 13.10
C LYS A 436 -17.45 0.59 14.63
N SER A 437 -17.52 -0.59 15.24
CA SER A 437 -17.33 -0.73 16.69
C SER A 437 -15.88 -0.51 17.12
N LEU A 438 -14.93 -0.85 16.23
CA LEU A 438 -13.50 -0.63 16.41
C LEU A 438 -13.10 0.80 16.05
N ASP A 439 -13.63 1.34 14.96
CA ASP A 439 -13.37 2.71 14.48
C ASP A 439 -14.65 3.36 13.95
N PRO A 440 -15.35 4.13 14.79
CA PRO A 440 -16.61 4.76 14.41
C PRO A 440 -16.44 5.96 13.45
N TRP A 441 -15.23 6.46 13.27
CA TRP A 441 -14.98 7.72 12.54
C TRP A 441 -14.61 7.52 11.08
N ARG A 442 -13.79 6.51 10.76
CA ARG A 442 -13.34 6.29 9.38
C ARG A 442 -14.42 5.62 8.53
N ASN A 443 -14.37 5.90 7.24
CA ASN A 443 -15.26 5.31 6.25
C ASN A 443 -14.92 3.84 6.03
N VAL A 444 -15.92 2.99 6.04
CA VAL A 444 -15.81 1.55 5.80
C VAL A 444 -16.56 1.20 4.51
N GLY A 445 -15.92 0.52 3.57
CA GLY A 445 -16.56 0.25 2.28
C GLY A 445 -15.94 -0.90 1.52
N VAL A 446 -16.30 -0.98 0.23
CA VAL A 446 -15.97 -2.11 -0.64
C VAL A 446 -15.63 -1.64 -2.05
N SER A 447 -14.96 -2.50 -2.82
CA SER A 447 -14.68 -2.30 -4.23
C SER A 447 -15.23 -3.48 -5.04
N ASP A 448 -15.98 -3.20 -6.12
CA ASP A 448 -16.53 -4.24 -7.01
C ASP A 448 -16.39 -3.84 -8.49
N ASP A 449 -16.49 -4.81 -9.40
CA ASP A 449 -16.40 -4.59 -10.84
C ASP A 449 -17.76 -4.47 -11.53
N SER A 450 -18.81 -4.88 -10.85
CA SER A 450 -20.14 -5.02 -11.43
C SER A 450 -21.30 -4.92 -10.43
N ALA A 451 -21.14 -4.15 -9.35
CA ALA A 451 -22.13 -3.98 -8.29
C ALA A 451 -23.54 -3.68 -8.84
N VAL A 452 -23.64 -2.86 -9.90
CA VAL A 452 -24.90 -2.51 -10.53
C VAL A 452 -25.67 -3.68 -11.14
N LYS A 453 -24.99 -4.79 -11.46
CA LYS A 453 -25.57 -6.01 -12.04
C LYS A 453 -25.96 -7.05 -11.01
N ARG A 454 -25.51 -6.91 -9.76
CA ARG A 454 -25.71 -7.90 -8.72
C ARG A 454 -27.02 -7.64 -7.96
N PRO A 455 -27.90 -8.65 -7.86
CA PRO A 455 -29.14 -8.54 -7.07
C PRO A 455 -28.83 -8.20 -5.60
N GLY A 456 -29.60 -7.27 -5.03
CA GLY A 456 -29.51 -6.91 -3.60
C GLY A 456 -28.32 -6.03 -3.20
N TYR A 457 -27.36 -5.73 -4.09
CA TYR A 457 -26.20 -4.90 -3.72
C TYR A 457 -26.56 -3.43 -3.40
N THR A 458 -27.76 -2.98 -3.74
CA THR A 458 -28.32 -1.72 -3.22
C THR A 458 -28.49 -1.71 -1.71
N ASP A 459 -28.55 -2.88 -1.08
CA ASP A 459 -28.79 -3.06 0.36
C ASP A 459 -27.49 -3.28 1.16
N LEU A 460 -26.32 -3.21 0.49
CA LEU A 460 -25.03 -3.28 1.16
C LEU A 460 -24.88 -2.19 2.20
N LYS A 461 -24.57 -2.58 3.43
CA LYS A 461 -24.32 -1.66 4.54
C LYS A 461 -22.85 -1.21 4.50
N VAL A 462 -22.60 -0.05 3.91
CA VAL A 462 -21.27 0.53 3.72
C VAL A 462 -21.34 2.05 3.77
N ASP A 463 -20.23 2.71 4.14
CA ASP A 463 -20.10 4.17 4.02
C ASP A 463 -19.77 4.58 2.57
N TYR A 464 -19.13 3.70 1.80
CA TYR A 464 -18.81 3.93 0.39
C TYR A 464 -18.78 2.62 -0.42
N LEU A 465 -19.18 2.73 -1.68
CA LEU A 465 -19.00 1.70 -2.70
C LEU A 465 -18.13 2.27 -3.81
N SER A 466 -17.14 1.51 -4.23
CA SER A 466 -16.23 1.85 -5.32
C SER A 466 -16.38 0.88 -6.49
N GLU A 467 -16.16 1.36 -7.70
CA GLU A 467 -16.17 0.55 -8.92
C GLU A 467 -14.76 0.39 -9.50
N ASN A 468 -14.44 -0.84 -9.90
CA ASN A 468 -13.30 -1.18 -10.73
C ASN A 468 -13.76 -1.13 -12.19
N ARG A 469 -13.30 -0.16 -12.99
CA ARG A 469 -13.85 0.10 -14.31
C ARG A 469 -12.80 0.01 -15.41
N TYR A 470 -13.07 -0.88 -16.36
CA TYR A 470 -12.14 -1.21 -17.44
C TYR A 470 -12.79 -1.13 -18.83
N ASN A 471 -13.73 -0.18 -19.05
CA ASN A 471 -14.27 0.10 -20.37
C ASN A 471 -13.14 0.44 -21.35
N GLY A 472 -13.11 -0.21 -22.50
CA GLY A 472 -12.02 -0.08 -23.46
C GLY A 472 -10.85 -1.04 -23.22
N TRP A 473 -10.85 -1.81 -22.11
CA TRP A 473 -9.83 -2.83 -21.84
C TRP A 473 -10.43 -4.24 -21.75
N TYR A 474 -11.18 -4.58 -20.71
CA TYR A 474 -11.81 -5.91 -20.60
C TYR A 474 -13.15 -6.00 -21.32
N TYR A 475 -13.81 -4.89 -21.50
CA TYR A 475 -15.07 -4.76 -22.24
C TYR A 475 -15.09 -3.42 -22.99
N ASP A 476 -15.93 -3.32 -24.01
CA ASP A 476 -16.06 -2.13 -24.89
C ASP A 476 -14.71 -1.71 -25.52
N ALA A 477 -13.88 -2.68 -25.95
CA ALA A 477 -12.52 -2.42 -26.44
C ALA A 477 -12.43 -1.35 -27.56
N ASP A 478 -13.48 -1.21 -28.34
CA ASP A 478 -13.56 -0.21 -29.46
C ASP A 478 -14.13 1.14 -29.01
N ASN A 479 -14.49 1.30 -27.69
CA ASN A 479 -15.15 2.50 -27.19
C ASN A 479 -14.51 3.03 -25.88
N LEU A 480 -13.42 3.76 -26.05
CA LEU A 480 -12.73 4.39 -24.92
C LEU A 480 -13.56 5.48 -24.21
N ASP A 481 -14.66 5.95 -24.80
CA ASP A 481 -15.50 7.03 -24.26
C ASP A 481 -16.74 6.52 -23.50
N ALA A 482 -16.87 5.20 -23.31
CA ALA A 482 -18.01 4.59 -22.60
C ALA A 482 -17.96 4.81 -21.06
N PHE A 483 -16.78 4.99 -20.48
CA PHE A 483 -16.55 5.01 -19.05
C PHE A 483 -17.44 6.00 -18.27
N SER A 484 -17.48 7.27 -18.66
CA SER A 484 -18.26 8.27 -17.90
C SER A 484 -19.77 8.03 -17.97
N LYS A 485 -20.27 7.49 -19.09
CA LYS A 485 -21.70 7.15 -19.25
C LYS A 485 -22.09 6.01 -18.31
N ASP A 486 -21.27 4.98 -18.22
CA ASP A 486 -21.47 3.86 -17.32
C ASP A 486 -21.42 4.34 -15.86
N MET A 487 -20.42 5.14 -15.52
CA MET A 487 -20.27 5.68 -14.16
C MET A 487 -21.44 6.55 -13.74
N GLU A 488 -22.03 7.35 -14.64
CA GLU A 488 -23.23 8.14 -14.35
C GLU A 488 -24.45 7.25 -14.04
N VAL A 489 -24.62 6.14 -14.77
CA VAL A 489 -25.69 5.17 -14.53
C VAL A 489 -25.49 4.48 -13.18
N ILE A 490 -24.27 4.04 -12.88
CA ILE A 490 -23.90 3.36 -11.65
C ILE A 490 -24.08 4.30 -10.46
N HIS A 491 -23.58 5.53 -10.57
CA HIS A 491 -23.72 6.55 -9.53
C HIS A 491 -25.20 6.81 -9.18
N LYS A 492 -26.06 7.03 -10.18
CA LYS A 492 -27.50 7.26 -9.97
C LYS A 492 -28.21 6.06 -9.36
N LYS A 493 -27.83 4.83 -9.69
CA LYS A 493 -28.49 3.62 -9.22
C LYS A 493 -27.99 3.16 -7.86
N MET A 494 -26.67 3.24 -7.61
CA MET A 494 -25.98 2.63 -6.49
C MET A 494 -25.38 3.62 -5.50
N GLY A 495 -25.38 4.93 -5.81
CA GLY A 495 -24.71 5.93 -4.99
C GLY A 495 -23.18 5.83 -5.00
N VAL A 496 -22.59 5.17 -6.00
CA VAL A 496 -21.13 5.04 -6.14
C VAL A 496 -20.49 6.40 -6.37
N THR A 497 -19.49 6.72 -5.56
CA THR A 497 -18.77 8.01 -5.62
C THR A 497 -17.26 7.84 -5.80
N ASN A 498 -16.82 6.63 -6.18
CA ASN A 498 -15.38 6.32 -6.25
C ASN A 498 -15.07 5.38 -7.40
N VAL A 499 -13.86 5.52 -7.95
CA VAL A 499 -13.26 4.57 -8.89
C VAL A 499 -11.99 4.01 -8.27
N SER A 500 -12.06 2.77 -7.80
CA SER A 500 -10.96 2.10 -7.10
C SER A 500 -9.92 1.50 -8.03
N GLU A 501 -10.32 1.18 -9.28
CA GLU A 501 -9.40 0.70 -10.31
C GLU A 501 -9.82 1.16 -11.71
N TYR A 502 -8.83 1.55 -12.50
CA TYR A 502 -8.90 1.68 -13.96
C TYR A 502 -7.51 1.61 -14.55
N GLY A 503 -7.32 0.98 -15.69
CA GLY A 503 -6.02 0.87 -16.33
C GLY A 503 -6.03 -0.06 -17.55
N ALA A 504 -4.99 0.01 -18.34
CA ALA A 504 -4.73 -0.87 -19.47
C ALA A 504 -3.34 -1.48 -19.33
N GLY A 505 -3.14 -2.69 -19.86
CA GLY A 505 -1.81 -3.29 -19.98
C GLY A 505 -0.92 -2.43 -20.86
N ILE A 506 0.33 -2.25 -20.46
CA ILE A 506 1.33 -1.42 -21.15
C ILE A 506 2.68 -2.12 -21.13
N ASN A 507 3.12 -2.57 -22.28
CA ASN A 507 4.48 -3.01 -22.50
C ASN A 507 5.33 -1.83 -23.01
N PRO A 508 6.26 -1.25 -22.22
CA PRO A 508 7.06 -0.09 -22.64
C PRO A 508 8.10 -0.42 -23.72
N PHE A 509 8.18 -1.67 -24.15
CA PHE A 509 9.06 -2.16 -25.22
C PHE A 509 8.25 -2.59 -26.46
N SER A 510 6.94 -2.29 -26.49
CA SER A 510 6.07 -2.62 -27.59
C SER A 510 5.43 -1.35 -28.15
N HIS A 511 5.82 -0.99 -29.35
CA HIS A 511 5.46 0.27 -30.00
C HIS A 511 4.86 0.06 -31.39
N VAL A 512 3.99 0.97 -31.81
CA VAL A 512 3.43 1.08 -33.15
C VAL A 512 3.54 2.50 -33.64
N TRP A 513 4.21 2.70 -34.80
CA TRP A 513 4.47 4.02 -35.36
C TRP A 513 3.24 4.70 -35.99
N ASP A 514 2.30 3.91 -36.48
CA ASP A 514 1.11 4.39 -37.18
C ASP A 514 -0.07 4.57 -36.23
N PRO A 515 -0.52 5.81 -35.95
CA PRO A 515 -1.64 6.05 -35.04
C PRO A 515 -2.94 5.36 -35.46
N ALA A 516 -3.13 5.10 -36.77
CA ALA A 516 -4.32 4.40 -37.25
C ALA A 516 -4.34 2.90 -36.97
N ARG A 517 -3.19 2.35 -36.60
CA ARG A 517 -3.01 0.94 -36.21
C ARG A 517 -3.02 0.72 -34.68
N VAL A 518 -3.09 1.79 -33.91
CA VAL A 518 -3.13 1.71 -32.45
C VAL A 518 -4.46 1.12 -32.01
N LYS A 519 -4.43 -0.10 -31.46
CA LYS A 519 -5.58 -0.82 -30.93
C LYS A 519 -5.17 -1.68 -29.76
N LYS A 520 -6.14 -2.17 -29.00
CA LYS A 520 -5.89 -3.22 -28.02
C LYS A 520 -5.31 -4.47 -28.69
N ASP A 521 -4.24 -4.98 -28.14
CA ASP A 521 -3.62 -6.24 -28.56
C ASP A 521 -3.12 -6.98 -27.31
N ASP A 522 -3.68 -8.16 -27.05
CA ASP A 522 -3.43 -8.90 -25.82
C ASP A 522 -2.00 -9.47 -25.72
N ALA A 523 -1.31 -9.65 -26.84
CA ALA A 523 0.07 -10.13 -26.84
C ALA A 523 1.10 -9.02 -26.68
N CYS A 524 0.82 -7.82 -27.26
CA CYS A 524 1.79 -6.73 -27.35
C CYS A 524 1.62 -5.66 -26.26
N HIS A 525 0.39 -5.34 -25.87
CA HIS A 525 0.06 -4.23 -24.96
C HIS A 525 0.80 -2.93 -25.37
N PHE A 526 0.60 -2.47 -26.61
CA PHE A 526 1.28 -1.30 -27.14
C PHE A 526 1.19 -0.08 -26.21
N GLU A 527 2.33 0.57 -25.96
CA GLU A 527 2.39 1.73 -25.06
C GLU A 527 1.50 2.87 -25.55
N GLU A 528 1.36 3.03 -26.87
CA GLU A 528 0.49 4.04 -27.50
C GLU A 528 -0.99 3.81 -27.18
N PHE A 529 -1.45 2.54 -27.11
CA PHE A 529 -2.83 2.24 -26.71
C PHE A 529 -3.05 2.56 -25.23
N GLY A 530 -2.11 2.18 -24.37
CA GLY A 530 -2.16 2.55 -22.95
C GLY A 530 -2.24 4.06 -22.74
N ASN A 531 -1.46 4.84 -23.50
CA ASN A 531 -1.51 6.29 -23.48
C ASN A 531 -2.92 6.81 -23.84
N MET A 532 -3.51 6.32 -24.94
CA MET A 532 -4.86 6.70 -25.38
C MET A 532 -5.93 6.36 -24.33
N PHE A 533 -5.83 5.18 -23.70
CA PHE A 533 -6.73 4.73 -22.66
C PHE A 533 -6.73 5.70 -21.47
N HIS A 534 -5.56 5.96 -20.88
CA HIS A 534 -5.44 6.83 -19.73
C HIS A 534 -5.79 8.29 -20.02
N GLU A 535 -5.46 8.79 -21.20
CA GLU A 535 -5.86 10.12 -21.67
C GLU A 535 -7.37 10.25 -21.78
N SER A 536 -8.06 9.24 -22.34
CA SER A 536 -9.53 9.23 -22.44
C SER A 536 -10.18 9.16 -21.07
N TYR A 537 -9.73 8.26 -20.19
CA TYR A 537 -10.26 8.15 -18.83
C TYR A 537 -10.13 9.47 -18.06
N TRP A 538 -8.97 10.11 -18.14
CA TRP A 538 -8.77 11.38 -17.42
C TRP A 538 -9.68 12.50 -17.94
N ARG A 539 -9.89 12.61 -19.25
CA ARG A 539 -10.86 13.57 -19.83
C ARG A 539 -12.28 13.34 -19.30
N GLN A 540 -12.63 12.09 -19.06
CA GLN A 540 -13.94 11.70 -18.53
C GLN A 540 -14.03 11.92 -17.03
N ILE A 541 -12.99 11.61 -16.26
CA ILE A 541 -12.89 11.88 -14.81
C ILE A 541 -13.10 13.37 -14.52
N LEU A 542 -12.57 14.26 -15.34
CA LEU A 542 -12.74 15.71 -15.18
C LEU A 542 -14.20 16.17 -15.29
N LYS A 543 -15.09 15.35 -15.87
CA LYS A 543 -16.53 15.65 -16.00
C LYS A 543 -17.35 15.16 -14.79
N MET A 544 -16.74 14.45 -13.87
CA MET A 544 -17.40 13.82 -12.73
C MET A 544 -16.90 14.42 -11.40
N PRO A 545 -17.33 15.66 -11.01
CA PRO A 545 -16.86 16.35 -9.81
C PRO A 545 -17.25 15.65 -8.51
N TRP A 546 -18.26 14.79 -8.54
CA TRP A 546 -18.75 13.98 -7.43
C TRP A 546 -17.83 12.85 -7.03
N LEU A 547 -16.80 12.51 -7.82
CA LEU A 547 -15.83 11.49 -7.47
C LEU A 547 -14.96 11.94 -6.29
N ASN A 548 -15.07 11.25 -5.16
CA ASN A 548 -14.21 11.49 -4.00
C ASN A 548 -12.76 11.09 -4.33
N PHE A 549 -12.57 9.86 -4.81
CA PHE A 549 -11.26 9.40 -5.25
C PHE A 549 -11.29 8.63 -6.58
N THR A 550 -10.14 8.65 -7.24
CA THR A 550 -9.83 7.79 -8.38
C THR A 550 -8.45 7.20 -8.20
N SER A 551 -8.30 5.91 -8.49
CA SER A 551 -7.06 5.17 -8.37
C SER A 551 -6.74 4.44 -9.67
N ALA A 552 -5.66 4.82 -10.33
CA ALA A 552 -5.18 4.08 -11.48
C ALA A 552 -4.61 2.72 -11.03
N TRP A 553 -5.02 1.66 -11.70
CA TRP A 553 -4.49 0.32 -11.51
C TRP A 553 -3.36 0.09 -12.50
N VAL A 554 -2.11 0.12 -12.12
CA VAL A 554 -1.52 0.15 -10.79
C VAL A 554 -0.19 0.94 -10.85
N LEU A 555 0.43 1.30 -9.74
CA LEU A 555 1.71 2.04 -9.80
C LEU A 555 2.84 1.20 -10.40
N PHE A 556 2.98 -0.06 -9.95
CA PHE A 556 4.03 -0.97 -10.40
C PHE A 556 3.44 -2.23 -11.00
N ASP A 557 4.04 -2.72 -12.09
CA ASP A 557 3.77 -4.07 -12.58
C ASP A 557 4.00 -5.10 -11.44
N PHE A 558 3.23 -6.18 -11.43
CA PHE A 558 3.34 -7.22 -10.43
C PHE A 558 3.09 -8.62 -11.03
N PRO A 559 3.61 -9.70 -10.41
CA PRO A 559 3.47 -11.04 -10.97
C PRO A 559 2.08 -11.61 -10.72
N VAL A 560 1.57 -12.28 -11.75
CA VAL A 560 0.33 -13.07 -11.69
C VAL A 560 0.60 -14.41 -12.34
N SER A 561 0.67 -15.45 -11.53
CA SER A 561 0.93 -16.81 -12.01
C SER A 561 -0.06 -17.25 -13.08
N GLY A 562 0.43 -17.75 -14.20
CA GLY A 562 -0.39 -18.24 -15.30
C GLY A 562 -0.86 -17.20 -16.31
N ARG A 563 -0.75 -15.89 -16.04
CA ARG A 563 -1.15 -14.84 -16.98
C ARG A 563 -0.28 -14.86 -18.25
N GLN A 564 -0.91 -14.73 -19.44
CA GLN A 564 -0.26 -14.86 -20.73
C GLN A 564 -0.65 -13.69 -21.64
N GLU A 565 -0.27 -12.45 -21.26
CA GLU A 565 -0.54 -11.24 -22.02
C GLU A 565 0.64 -10.26 -21.90
N GLY A 566 0.77 -9.30 -22.82
CA GLY A 566 1.79 -8.25 -22.80
C GLY A 566 3.23 -8.71 -22.98
N TYR A 567 3.47 -9.94 -23.45
CA TYR A 567 4.79 -10.58 -23.51
C TYR A 567 5.54 -10.43 -24.83
N MET A 568 4.92 -9.81 -25.84
CA MET A 568 5.55 -9.56 -27.13
C MET A 568 6.11 -8.15 -27.19
N ASP A 569 7.42 -8.02 -27.41
CA ASP A 569 8.05 -6.74 -27.67
C ASP A 569 8.00 -6.41 -29.17
N SER A 570 7.90 -5.15 -29.53
CA SER A 570 7.94 -4.67 -30.90
C SER A 570 8.51 -3.27 -31.01
N ASP A 571 9.53 -3.09 -31.83
CA ASP A 571 10.15 -1.78 -32.06
C ASP A 571 9.32 -0.85 -32.99
N ASN A 572 8.34 -1.39 -33.73
CA ASN A 572 7.63 -0.63 -34.79
C ASN A 572 6.21 -1.08 -35.09
N GLY A 573 5.68 -2.11 -34.43
CA GLY A 573 4.35 -2.71 -34.72
C GLY A 573 4.32 -3.65 -35.90
N GLU A 574 5.47 -4.01 -36.47
CA GLU A 574 5.58 -4.93 -37.64
C GLU A 574 6.45 -6.15 -37.33
N THR A 575 7.44 -5.99 -36.47
CA THR A 575 8.34 -7.05 -36.08
C THR A 575 8.13 -7.35 -34.58
N PHE A 576 7.86 -8.59 -34.27
CA PHE A 576 7.51 -9.03 -32.92
C PHE A 576 8.52 -10.04 -32.39
N LYS A 577 8.87 -9.90 -31.11
CA LYS A 577 9.77 -10.80 -30.40
C LYS A 577 9.20 -11.15 -29.05
N GLU A 578 9.13 -12.45 -28.73
CA GLU A 578 8.72 -12.89 -27.41
C GLU A 578 9.73 -12.45 -26.33
N ASN A 579 9.22 -11.91 -25.24
CA ASN A 579 9.97 -11.54 -24.04
C ASN A 579 9.50 -12.37 -22.84
N PRO A 580 10.20 -13.48 -22.52
CA PRO A 580 9.80 -14.36 -21.40
C PRO A 580 9.73 -13.66 -20.04
N ALA A 581 10.53 -12.60 -19.83
CA ALA A 581 10.53 -11.83 -18.57
C ALA A 581 9.25 -11.04 -18.34
N ARG A 582 8.39 -10.93 -19.35
CA ARG A 582 7.10 -10.25 -19.25
C ARG A 582 5.89 -11.20 -19.13
N LYS A 583 6.12 -12.51 -19.24
CA LYS A 583 5.07 -13.51 -18.98
C LYS A 583 4.73 -13.53 -17.48
N HIS A 584 3.51 -13.94 -17.19
CA HIS A 584 3.02 -14.10 -15.82
C HIS A 584 3.04 -12.78 -15.02
N MET A 585 2.72 -11.69 -15.70
CA MET A 585 2.68 -10.33 -15.16
C MET A 585 1.33 -9.67 -15.38
N ASN A 586 0.89 -8.87 -14.42
CA ASN A 586 -0.04 -7.78 -14.64
C ASN A 586 0.82 -6.54 -14.96
N ASP A 587 0.79 -6.10 -16.20
CA ASP A 587 1.64 -5.01 -16.70
C ASP A 587 0.91 -3.67 -16.84
N LYS A 588 -0.19 -3.50 -16.07
CA LYS A 588 -0.92 -2.22 -15.98
C LYS A 588 -0.19 -1.16 -15.15
N GLY A 589 1.00 -1.48 -14.61
CA GLY A 589 1.82 -0.53 -13.86
C GLY A 589 2.17 0.72 -14.67
N LEU A 590 2.20 1.87 -14.00
CA LEU A 590 2.79 3.10 -14.55
C LEU A 590 4.33 2.99 -14.61
N VAL A 591 4.90 2.06 -13.85
CA VAL A 591 6.33 1.76 -13.74
C VAL A 591 6.51 0.24 -13.77
N THR A 592 7.58 -0.24 -14.36
CA THR A 592 7.91 -1.67 -14.37
C THR A 592 8.18 -2.23 -12.96
N ARG A 593 8.00 -3.55 -12.78
CA ARG A 593 8.15 -4.25 -11.48
C ARG A 593 9.51 -4.03 -10.83
N ASP A 594 10.57 -3.94 -11.64
CA ASP A 594 11.95 -3.67 -11.21
C ASP A 594 12.23 -2.19 -10.87
N ARG A 595 11.23 -1.30 -11.03
CA ARG A 595 11.33 0.16 -10.83
C ARG A 595 12.29 0.88 -11.80
N GLN A 596 12.76 0.23 -12.86
CA GLN A 596 13.74 0.83 -13.77
C GLN A 596 13.12 1.69 -14.86
N THR A 597 11.91 1.32 -15.32
CA THR A 597 11.25 2.01 -16.44
C THR A 597 9.95 2.67 -16.01
N LYS A 598 9.93 3.99 -15.97
CA LYS A 598 8.69 4.78 -15.93
C LYS A 598 8.11 4.78 -17.34
N LYS A 599 6.85 4.34 -17.48
CA LYS A 599 6.14 4.30 -18.77
C LYS A 599 5.62 5.70 -19.12
N ASP A 600 5.22 5.93 -20.35
CA ASP A 600 4.72 7.23 -20.80
C ASP A 600 3.59 7.77 -19.92
N VAL A 601 2.66 6.90 -19.51
CA VAL A 601 1.54 7.25 -18.62
C VAL A 601 1.95 7.76 -17.25
N PHE A 602 3.15 7.42 -16.75
CA PHE A 602 3.69 8.01 -15.53
C PHE A 602 3.90 9.52 -15.72
N TYR A 603 4.46 9.93 -16.85
CA TYR A 603 4.70 11.34 -17.17
C TYR A 603 3.43 12.08 -17.54
N PHE A 604 2.42 11.39 -18.10
CA PHE A 604 1.08 11.94 -18.25
C PHE A 604 0.51 12.39 -16.91
N TYR A 605 0.45 11.48 -15.92
CA TYR A 605 -0.05 11.82 -14.59
C TYR A 605 0.85 12.78 -13.83
N LYS A 606 2.18 12.67 -13.97
CA LYS A 606 3.11 13.66 -13.40
C LYS A 606 2.81 15.06 -13.91
N SER A 607 2.57 15.23 -15.20
CA SER A 607 2.19 16.53 -15.78
C SER A 607 0.87 17.05 -15.23
N LEU A 608 -0.08 16.16 -14.91
CA LEU A 608 -1.39 16.52 -14.34
C LEU A 608 -1.33 16.86 -12.85
N TRP A 609 -0.61 16.08 -12.07
CA TRP A 609 -0.71 16.09 -10.60
C TRP A 609 0.43 16.82 -9.92
N ASN A 610 1.68 16.69 -10.42
CA ASN A 610 2.82 17.40 -9.86
C ASN A 610 2.84 18.85 -10.36
N LYS A 611 2.61 19.79 -9.42
CA LYS A 611 2.64 21.24 -9.70
C LYS A 611 3.90 21.91 -9.18
N SER A 612 4.84 21.16 -8.58
CA SER A 612 6.06 21.71 -8.00
C SER A 612 7.18 21.89 -9.02
N GLU A 613 7.10 21.21 -10.16
CA GLU A 613 8.11 21.28 -11.22
C GLU A 613 7.47 21.18 -12.62
N THR A 614 8.17 21.71 -13.61
CA THR A 614 7.77 21.57 -15.01
C THR A 614 8.15 20.18 -15.52
N THR A 615 7.18 19.47 -16.06
CA THR A 615 7.40 18.22 -16.79
C THR A 615 7.41 18.50 -18.28
N VAL A 616 8.38 17.95 -19.00
CA VAL A 616 8.45 17.91 -20.46
C VAL A 616 8.87 16.50 -20.86
N TYR A 617 8.04 15.78 -21.61
CA TYR A 617 8.30 14.40 -21.94
C TYR A 617 7.70 14.00 -23.29
N PHE A 618 8.55 13.57 -24.23
CA PHE A 618 8.10 12.97 -25.50
C PHE A 618 7.49 11.58 -25.22
N THR A 619 6.28 11.36 -25.71
CA THR A 619 5.68 10.01 -25.70
C THR A 619 6.32 9.13 -26.77
N SER A 620 6.11 7.81 -26.65
CA SER A 620 6.64 6.81 -27.60
C SER A 620 8.16 6.94 -27.80
N ARG A 621 8.87 7.44 -26.78
CA ARG A 621 10.31 7.74 -26.88
C ARG A 621 11.20 6.51 -27.08
N ARG A 622 10.63 5.31 -26.90
CA ARG A 622 11.33 4.04 -27.12
C ARG A 622 11.09 3.47 -28.49
N LEU A 623 10.19 4.08 -29.29
CA LEU A 623 10.08 3.84 -30.72
C LEU A 623 11.39 4.22 -31.38
N LYS A 624 12.09 3.24 -31.96
CA LYS A 624 13.44 3.45 -32.53
C LYS A 624 13.41 3.83 -33.99
N TYR A 625 12.47 3.26 -34.75
CA TYR A 625 12.44 3.31 -36.21
C TYR A 625 11.11 3.87 -36.71
N PHE A 626 11.20 4.77 -37.68
CA PHE A 626 10.04 5.41 -38.30
C PHE A 626 10.15 5.31 -39.84
N PRO A 627 9.09 4.92 -40.57
CA PRO A 627 9.14 4.78 -42.04
C PRO A 627 9.46 6.07 -42.77
N ALA A 628 10.22 5.94 -43.87
CA ALA A 628 10.57 7.07 -44.69
C ALA A 628 9.34 7.60 -45.44
N GLY A 629 9.15 8.92 -45.43
CA GLY A 629 8.10 9.58 -46.18
C GLY A 629 6.73 9.62 -45.51
N GLU A 630 6.56 8.93 -44.39
CA GLU A 630 5.32 8.99 -43.61
C GLU A 630 5.30 10.24 -42.70
N ASP A 631 4.09 10.64 -42.30
CA ASP A 631 3.87 11.77 -41.41
C ASP A 631 4.08 11.40 -39.97
N LEU A 632 5.09 12.00 -39.32
CA LEU A 632 5.45 11.79 -37.91
C LEU A 632 4.61 12.71 -37.01
N HIS A 633 3.82 12.12 -36.13
CA HIS A 633 2.99 12.82 -35.16
C HIS A 633 3.65 12.81 -33.78
N LEU A 634 4.36 13.90 -33.43
CA LEU A 634 5.01 14.03 -32.13
C LEU A 634 4.01 14.51 -31.08
N LYS A 635 3.94 13.76 -30.00
CA LYS A 635 3.15 14.08 -28.81
C LYS A 635 4.05 14.26 -27.60
N VAL A 636 3.77 15.28 -26.79
CA VAL A 636 4.52 15.61 -25.56
C VAL A 636 3.56 15.74 -24.40
N TYR A 637 3.91 15.17 -23.26
CA TYR A 637 3.27 15.46 -21.99
C TYR A 637 4.00 16.60 -21.28
N SER A 638 3.28 17.67 -20.95
CA SER A 638 3.87 18.83 -20.27
C SER A 638 2.83 19.71 -19.60
N ASN A 639 3.17 20.22 -18.41
CA ASN A 639 2.41 21.26 -17.70
C ASN A 639 2.96 22.68 -17.97
N ALA A 640 3.86 22.86 -18.94
CA ALA A 640 4.42 24.16 -19.35
C ALA A 640 3.34 25.07 -19.95
N LYS A 641 3.61 26.37 -19.98
CA LYS A 641 2.73 27.36 -20.64
C LYS A 641 3.01 27.49 -22.14
N THR A 642 4.25 27.24 -22.54
CA THR A 642 4.72 27.32 -23.93
C THR A 642 5.69 26.20 -24.20
N LEU A 643 5.58 25.54 -25.35
CA LEU A 643 6.57 24.59 -25.85
C LEU A 643 7.08 25.02 -27.22
N THR A 644 8.40 24.91 -27.42
CA THR A 644 9.06 25.15 -28.72
C THR A 644 9.72 23.86 -29.19
N LEU A 645 9.35 23.37 -30.36
CA LEU A 645 9.89 22.16 -30.97
C LEU A 645 11.00 22.50 -31.96
N TYR A 646 12.07 21.74 -31.91
CA TYR A 646 13.22 21.80 -32.82
C TYR A 646 13.41 20.44 -33.49
N GLN A 647 13.76 20.45 -34.78
CA GLN A 647 14.21 19.27 -35.55
C GLN A 647 15.64 19.56 -36.06
N ASN A 648 16.61 18.74 -35.68
CA ASN A 648 18.02 18.90 -36.03
C ASN A 648 18.55 20.30 -35.72
N GLY A 649 18.20 20.83 -34.53
CA GLY A 649 18.61 22.17 -34.05
C GLY A 649 17.88 23.35 -34.67
N ARG A 650 16.98 23.14 -35.64
CA ARG A 650 16.14 24.20 -36.25
C ARG A 650 14.78 24.24 -35.63
N GLN A 651 14.32 25.41 -35.18
CA GLN A 651 12.94 25.57 -34.69
C GLN A 651 11.95 25.23 -35.80
N VAL A 652 10.97 24.38 -35.49
CA VAL A 652 9.89 23.98 -36.42
C VAL A 652 8.53 24.50 -35.99
N GLU A 653 8.24 24.50 -34.70
CA GLU A 653 6.96 24.98 -34.17
C GLU A 653 7.09 25.56 -32.77
N ARG A 654 6.21 26.53 -32.45
CA ARG A 654 6.05 27.05 -31.09
C ARG A 654 4.57 27.13 -30.76
N MET A 655 4.17 26.47 -29.69
CA MET A 655 2.79 26.44 -29.21
C MET A 655 2.67 27.17 -27.88
N LYS A 656 1.51 27.84 -27.67
CA LYS A 656 1.13 28.46 -26.41
C LYS A 656 -0.13 27.78 -25.89
N GLY A 657 0.02 26.98 -24.85
CA GLY A 657 -1.02 26.08 -24.35
C GLY A 657 -1.20 24.84 -25.23
N SER A 658 -1.65 23.73 -24.66
CA SER A 658 -1.83 22.46 -25.39
C SER A 658 -3.05 22.47 -26.32
N GLY A 659 -4.00 23.37 -26.09
CA GLY A 659 -5.24 23.44 -26.90
C GLY A 659 -6.27 22.34 -26.58
N GLU A 660 -6.03 21.54 -25.54
CA GLU A 660 -6.77 20.32 -25.19
C GLU A 660 -7.29 20.40 -23.75
N SER A 661 -8.35 19.62 -23.41
CA SER A 661 -9.09 19.75 -22.14
C SER A 661 -8.26 19.43 -20.90
N THR A 662 -7.29 18.51 -20.98
CA THR A 662 -6.40 18.18 -19.85
C THR A 662 -5.31 19.22 -19.66
N ARG A 663 -4.99 20.02 -20.68
CA ARG A 663 -3.94 21.06 -20.73
C ARG A 663 -2.52 20.53 -20.60
N VAL A 664 -2.30 19.23 -20.72
CA VAL A 664 -0.97 18.60 -20.61
C VAL A 664 -0.59 17.74 -21.82
N ILE A 665 -1.49 17.51 -22.76
CA ILE A 665 -1.21 16.77 -24.00
C ILE A 665 -0.94 17.79 -25.12
N TRP A 666 0.28 17.76 -25.64
CA TRP A 666 0.71 18.65 -26.71
C TRP A 666 0.94 17.81 -27.98
N GLN A 667 0.23 18.14 -29.05
CA GLN A 667 0.37 17.50 -30.36
C GLN A 667 0.89 18.54 -31.34
N PHE A 668 2.07 18.28 -31.91
CA PHE A 668 2.69 19.13 -32.89
C PHE A 668 2.15 18.79 -34.32
N ALA A 669 2.26 19.74 -35.21
CA ALA A 669 1.91 19.51 -36.63
C ALA A 669 2.75 18.35 -37.21
N PRO A 670 2.20 17.55 -38.12
CA PRO A 670 2.92 16.44 -38.72
C PRO A 670 4.24 16.88 -39.36
N LEU A 671 5.30 16.10 -39.06
CA LEU A 671 6.65 16.31 -39.59
C LEU A 671 7.08 15.10 -40.43
N ARG A 672 8.22 15.24 -41.12
CA ARG A 672 8.86 14.11 -41.82
C ARG A 672 10.33 14.01 -41.40
N LEU A 673 10.87 12.80 -41.41
CA LEU A 673 12.31 12.60 -41.22
C LEU A 673 13.04 13.20 -42.42
N LYS A 674 14.03 14.05 -42.16
CA LYS A 674 14.85 14.74 -43.17
C LYS A 674 16.10 13.97 -43.57
N THR A 675 16.60 13.17 -42.58
CA THR A 675 17.83 12.41 -42.72
C THR A 675 17.62 10.95 -42.29
N ASP A 676 18.65 10.13 -42.32
CA ASP A 676 18.56 8.74 -41.81
C ASP A 676 18.41 8.70 -40.28
N GLN A 677 18.73 9.80 -39.57
CA GLN A 677 18.53 9.93 -38.15
C GLN A 677 18.27 11.40 -37.80
N ASP A 678 17.06 11.69 -37.32
CA ASP A 678 16.68 13.05 -36.90
C ASP A 678 16.54 13.14 -35.39
N THR A 679 17.02 14.26 -34.84
CA THR A 679 16.88 14.63 -33.43
C THR A 679 15.76 15.64 -33.27
N PHE A 680 14.84 15.36 -32.35
CA PHE A 680 13.75 16.23 -31.96
C PHE A 680 13.95 16.68 -30.50
N LYS A 681 13.94 17.99 -30.29
CA LYS A 681 14.07 18.60 -28.97
C LYS A 681 12.89 19.52 -28.71
N VAL A 682 12.33 19.44 -27.53
CA VAL A 682 11.29 20.36 -27.07
C VAL A 682 11.81 21.16 -25.88
N VAL A 683 11.49 22.46 -25.86
CA VAL A 683 11.94 23.42 -24.84
C VAL A 683 10.72 24.15 -24.28
N ALA A 684 10.56 24.11 -22.95
CA ALA A 684 9.51 24.84 -22.22
C ALA A 684 9.91 26.30 -21.97
N ASP A 685 8.93 27.11 -21.53
CA ASP A 685 9.13 28.54 -21.22
C ASP A 685 10.10 28.80 -20.06
N ASP A 686 10.31 27.86 -19.17
CA ASP A 686 11.26 27.92 -18.06
C ASP A 686 12.65 27.31 -18.40
N GLY A 687 12.83 26.84 -19.62
CA GLY A 687 14.06 26.20 -20.08
C GLY A 687 14.14 24.68 -19.86
N THR A 688 13.14 24.05 -19.25
CA THR A 688 13.07 22.58 -19.15
C THR A 688 12.97 21.96 -20.53
N THR A 689 13.71 20.88 -20.77
CA THR A 689 13.79 20.26 -22.10
C THR A 689 13.65 18.76 -22.07
N ASP A 690 13.21 18.19 -23.18
CA ASP A 690 13.35 16.76 -23.48
C ASP A 690 13.77 16.57 -24.95
N GLU A 691 14.43 15.45 -25.24
CA GLU A 691 15.00 15.17 -26.55
C GLU A 691 14.86 13.68 -26.89
N ILE A 692 14.52 13.40 -28.15
CA ILE A 692 14.49 12.05 -28.71
C ILE A 692 15.22 12.03 -30.06
N THR A 693 15.68 10.83 -30.45
CA THR A 693 16.26 10.58 -31.77
C THR A 693 15.53 9.43 -32.41
N LEU A 694 15.05 9.65 -33.66
CA LEU A 694 14.39 8.65 -34.46
C LEU A 694 15.24 8.30 -35.68
N SER A 695 15.39 7.03 -35.96
CA SER A 695 16.06 6.50 -37.14
C SER A 695 15.07 6.13 -38.22
N ARG A 696 15.48 6.27 -39.46
CA ARG A 696 14.67 5.87 -40.61
C ARG A 696 14.60 4.35 -40.70
N LEU A 697 13.40 3.79 -40.77
CA LEU A 697 13.19 2.38 -41.10
C LEU A 697 13.60 2.16 -42.56
N ARG A 698 14.52 1.23 -42.80
CA ARG A 698 15.03 0.90 -44.14
C ARG A 698 14.20 -0.18 -44.81
#